data_de01d7030b45d34cb5bfe79ee06fd87b
#
_entry.id   de01d7030b45d34cb5bfe79ee06fd87b
#
_cell.length_a   1.000
_cell.length_b   1.000
_cell.length_c   1.000
_cell.angle_alpha   90.00
_cell.angle_beta   90.00
_cell.angle_gamma   90.00
#
_symmetry.space_group_name_H-M   'P 1'
#
loop_
_entity.id
_entity.type
_entity.pdbx_description
1 polymer ?
#
loop_
_entity_poly.entity_id
_entity_poly.type
_entity_poly.pdbx_seq_one_letter_code
_entity_poly.pdbx_strand_id
1 'polypeptide(L)'
;MTLRPLLLAATCLAAITAAAAPAKQAGSQAALEARFDAAIAPAEMGGWLKEMASAPNHVGSPHDKANAEFMAAKFREWGWDAKLETFEVLYPTPISESLELLGPQPFRATLQEPAIPEDSTSGNTANALPAWVAFAADGDVTGDLVFVNYGMPDDYKALDRMGVSVKGRIVIARYGGGWRGLKPKLAQEHGAIGCIIYSDPADDGYAQDDIYPKGPARPPQAFQRGSVADMTTYPGDPLTPGVGATHDAKRLAREDAPTILKIPVLPISYGDAQHFLSALGGRLAPAAFRGALPIAYHIGPGPAQVHLATKADWSLKTIYDVVAMMKGSAFPDQWVMRGNHHDGWVFGATDPLSGNIAMMAEAKAIGALAKSGWRPKRTLVYLGWDAEEPMLLGSTEWAEEHGAELQRKAVVYINSDGNARGFLSAGGSHSYQHLVNQVAADVRDPQTGVSVGERLRARIAVEASEKGASAERKEEAKAVAGGADPRIAALGSGSDFSAYLQHLGLATLDVSYGGEGESGGVYHSVYDSYDHHRRFVDPGFVYDATLAKTAGRLVLRLADAGLPLQRFGDFADTVARYLAEVKALADGEREGYAAQGKLRAKAYRLADDPLHPLAAPADEGPVPFVEFAALDNAVAHLKRSAAAFDAALAARGPTLSAAKAAEVGAALQTIEQTLLNETGLPGRPWYRNLVYAPGRFTGYGAKTLPGVREAIEERRWADANRYAAMTGAALEGYAAQLDRALGLLNGG
;
A
#
# COMPACT_ATOMS: atom_id res chain seq x y z
N MET A 1 -41.81 -63.69 13.74
CA MET A 1 -41.95 -64.16 12.37
C MET A 1 -42.35 -62.93 11.55
N THR A 2 -41.61 -62.34 10.63
CA THR A 2 -40.90 -62.87 9.50
C THR A 2 -39.93 -61.84 8.95
N LEU A 3 -38.76 -62.26 8.66
CA LEU A 3 -37.78 -61.94 7.57
C LEU A 3 -37.63 -60.49 7.01
N ARG A 4 -36.49 -59.95 7.19
CA ARG A 4 -35.83 -58.93 6.36
C ARG A 4 -35.34 -59.55 5.03
N PRO A 5 -35.19 -58.73 3.96
CA PRO A 5 -34.11 -58.94 3.02
C PRO A 5 -33.07 -57.78 3.10
N LEU A 6 -31.81 -58.17 3.05
CA LEU A 6 -30.62 -57.34 2.81
C LEU A 6 -30.67 -56.81 1.36
N LEU A 7 -30.45 -55.49 1.18
CA LEU A 7 -29.96 -54.93 -0.10
C LEU A 7 -28.48 -54.61 0.03
N LEU A 8 -27.65 -55.29 -0.77
CA LEU A 8 -26.26 -54.94 -1.02
C LEU A 8 -26.21 -53.64 -1.86
N ALA A 9 -25.62 -52.58 -1.32
CA ALA A 9 -25.20 -51.43 -2.10
C ALA A 9 -23.72 -51.61 -2.48
N ALA A 10 -23.45 -51.75 -3.75
CA ALA A 10 -22.10 -51.76 -4.31
C ALA A 10 -21.58 -50.29 -4.37
N THR A 11 -20.61 -49.95 -3.55
CA THR A 11 -19.86 -48.69 -3.61
C THR A 11 -18.77 -48.82 -4.68
N CYS A 12 -18.95 -48.10 -5.80
CA CYS A 12 -17.83 -47.84 -6.72
C CYS A 12 -16.89 -46.80 -6.11
N LEU A 13 -15.72 -47.27 -5.64
CA LEU A 13 -14.58 -46.40 -5.31
C LEU A 13 -13.96 -45.94 -6.66
N ALA A 14 -14.20 -44.72 -7.07
CA ALA A 14 -13.38 -44.08 -8.08
C ALA A 14 -12.07 -43.62 -7.43
N ALA A 15 -11.00 -44.32 -7.73
CA ALA A 15 -9.65 -43.91 -7.34
C ALA A 15 -9.25 -42.67 -8.16
N ILE A 16 -9.25 -41.50 -7.52
CA ILE A 16 -8.60 -40.30 -8.07
C ILE A 16 -7.10 -40.51 -7.91
N THR A 17 -6.41 -40.87 -8.96
CA THR A 17 -4.95 -40.86 -9.02
C THR A 17 -4.50 -39.40 -9.05
N ALA A 18 -4.15 -38.83 -7.88
CA ALA A 18 -3.38 -37.61 -7.82
C ALA A 18 -2.01 -37.91 -8.44
N ALA A 19 -1.68 -37.23 -9.53
CA ALA A 19 -0.36 -37.31 -10.12
C ALA A 19 0.67 -36.78 -9.10
N ALA A 20 1.47 -37.66 -8.56
CA ALA A 20 2.56 -37.32 -7.67
C ALA A 20 3.63 -36.55 -8.47
N ALA A 21 3.89 -35.31 -8.11
CA ALA A 21 5.08 -34.57 -8.52
C ALA A 21 6.34 -35.38 -8.15
N PRO A 22 7.46 -35.26 -8.90
CA PRO A 22 8.62 -36.11 -8.67
C PRO A 22 9.16 -35.92 -7.25
N ALA A 23 9.01 -36.90 -6.40
CA ALA A 23 9.25 -36.88 -4.96
C ALA A 23 10.68 -36.42 -4.55
N LYS A 24 11.66 -36.48 -5.44
CA LYS A 24 13.03 -36.00 -5.17
C LYS A 24 13.19 -34.48 -5.12
N GLN A 25 12.40 -33.71 -5.88
CA GLN A 25 12.52 -32.26 -5.93
C GLN A 25 11.74 -31.61 -4.77
N ALA A 26 10.58 -32.14 -4.42
CA ALA A 26 9.79 -31.67 -3.29
C ALA A 26 10.53 -31.90 -1.94
N GLY A 27 11.20 -33.04 -1.76
CA GLY A 27 12.00 -33.30 -0.57
C GLY A 27 13.22 -32.40 -0.42
N SER A 28 13.84 -31.97 -1.51
CA SER A 28 14.97 -31.03 -1.49
C SER A 28 14.54 -29.59 -1.18
N GLN A 29 13.41 -29.12 -1.70
CA GLN A 29 12.87 -27.78 -1.42
C GLN A 29 12.42 -27.66 0.03
N ALA A 30 11.63 -28.61 0.54
CA ALA A 30 11.21 -28.62 1.94
C ALA A 30 12.39 -28.68 2.92
N ALA A 31 13.43 -29.46 2.60
CA ALA A 31 14.65 -29.51 3.41
C ALA A 31 15.45 -28.19 3.36
N LEU A 32 15.47 -27.51 2.22
CA LEU A 32 16.09 -26.19 2.07
C LEU A 32 15.34 -25.15 2.92
N GLU A 33 14.01 -25.10 2.81
CA GLU A 33 13.14 -24.21 3.57
C GLU A 33 13.22 -24.47 5.09
N ALA A 34 13.29 -25.73 5.51
CA ALA A 34 13.45 -26.07 6.93
C ALA A 34 14.80 -25.57 7.50
N ARG A 35 15.88 -25.64 6.71
CA ARG A 35 17.20 -25.09 7.08
C ARG A 35 17.20 -23.56 7.10
N PHE A 36 16.51 -22.94 6.16
CA PHE A 36 16.30 -21.50 6.11
C PHE A 36 15.55 -21.03 7.36
N ASP A 37 14.40 -21.61 7.67
CA ASP A 37 13.58 -21.28 8.85
C ASP A 37 14.36 -21.42 10.16
N ALA A 38 15.19 -22.45 10.28
CA ALA A 38 16.00 -22.71 11.48
C ALA A 38 17.10 -21.64 11.70
N ALA A 39 17.45 -20.87 10.69
CA ALA A 39 18.41 -19.77 10.79
C ALA A 39 17.77 -18.43 11.19
N ILE A 40 16.44 -18.32 11.18
CA ILE A 40 15.70 -17.11 11.60
C ILE A 40 15.63 -17.10 13.14
N ALA A 41 16.17 -16.04 13.75
CA ALA A 41 16.29 -15.91 15.21
C ALA A 41 15.59 -14.63 15.72
N PRO A 42 14.35 -14.71 16.26
CA PRO A 42 13.57 -13.54 16.70
C PRO A 42 14.33 -12.63 17.68
N ALA A 43 15.06 -13.19 18.64
CA ALA A 43 15.82 -12.41 19.62
C ALA A 43 16.93 -11.53 18.98
N GLU A 44 17.55 -12.01 17.90
CA GLU A 44 18.56 -11.26 17.16
C GLU A 44 17.91 -10.12 16.35
N MET A 45 16.74 -10.41 15.74
CA MET A 45 15.93 -9.40 15.04
C MET A 45 15.55 -8.25 15.98
N GLY A 46 15.10 -8.57 17.20
CA GLY A 46 14.84 -7.57 18.24
C GLY A 46 16.08 -6.76 18.64
N GLY A 47 17.28 -7.36 18.56
CA GLY A 47 18.54 -6.66 18.76
C GLY A 47 18.83 -5.64 17.67
N TRP A 48 18.59 -5.99 16.40
CA TRP A 48 18.73 -5.07 15.26
C TRP A 48 17.70 -3.94 15.32
N LEU A 49 16.42 -4.27 15.60
CA LEU A 49 15.40 -3.24 15.76
C LEU A 49 15.76 -2.21 16.84
N LYS A 50 16.27 -2.70 17.98
CA LYS A 50 16.71 -1.83 19.07
C LYS A 50 17.85 -0.90 18.66
N GLU A 51 18.78 -1.37 17.85
CA GLU A 51 19.89 -0.57 17.32
C GLU A 51 19.39 0.46 16.32
N MET A 52 18.65 0.01 15.32
CA MET A 52 18.21 0.85 14.21
C MET A 52 17.16 1.89 14.62
N ALA A 53 16.31 1.59 15.61
CA ALA A 53 15.33 2.53 16.19
C ALA A 53 15.85 3.29 17.40
N SER A 54 17.16 3.32 17.66
CA SER A 54 17.73 3.94 18.88
C SER A 54 17.77 5.46 18.85
N ALA A 55 17.72 6.07 17.67
CA ALA A 55 17.71 7.51 17.43
C ALA A 55 16.83 7.85 16.21
N PRO A 56 16.42 9.12 16.04
CA PRO A 56 15.66 9.54 14.87
C PRO A 56 16.40 9.24 13.57
N ASN A 57 15.75 8.50 12.67
CA ASN A 57 16.30 8.01 11.40
C ASN A 57 15.56 8.55 10.18
N HIS A 58 15.04 9.77 10.25
CA HIS A 58 14.47 10.43 9.08
C HIS A 58 15.54 10.83 8.06
N VAL A 59 15.13 10.99 6.82
CA VAL A 59 15.98 11.42 5.70
C VAL A 59 16.91 12.57 6.07
N GLY A 60 18.19 12.37 5.82
CA GLY A 60 19.24 13.35 6.11
C GLY A 60 19.64 13.43 7.59
N SER A 61 19.07 12.63 8.48
CA SER A 61 19.57 12.50 9.86
C SER A 61 20.85 11.65 9.86
N PRO A 62 21.75 11.87 10.87
CA PRO A 62 22.96 11.05 10.95
C PRO A 62 22.68 9.57 11.18
N HIS A 63 21.56 9.24 11.84
CA HIS A 63 21.21 7.86 12.18
C HIS A 63 20.64 7.10 10.99
N ASP A 64 19.95 7.78 10.10
CA ASP A 64 19.45 7.21 8.84
C ASP A 64 20.60 6.67 7.98
N LYS A 65 21.61 7.50 7.69
CA LYS A 65 22.82 7.03 7.01
C LYS A 65 23.52 5.90 7.76
N ALA A 66 23.58 5.98 9.10
CA ALA A 66 24.17 4.91 9.91
C ALA A 66 23.41 3.59 9.78
N ASN A 67 22.09 3.61 9.66
CA ASN A 67 21.26 2.45 9.41
C ASN A 67 21.56 1.83 8.03
N ALA A 68 21.67 2.64 6.96
CA ALA A 68 22.08 2.16 5.65
C ALA A 68 23.48 1.49 5.68
N GLU A 69 24.45 2.13 6.35
CA GLU A 69 25.81 1.59 6.51
C GLU A 69 25.82 0.29 7.34
N PHE A 70 25.01 0.22 8.40
CA PHE A 70 24.83 -0.98 9.23
C PHE A 70 24.26 -2.13 8.41
N MET A 71 23.20 -1.91 7.66
CA MET A 71 22.61 -2.92 6.77
C MET A 71 23.62 -3.42 5.74
N ALA A 72 24.29 -2.53 5.01
CA ALA A 72 25.26 -2.88 4.01
C ALA A 72 26.43 -3.70 4.61
N ALA A 73 26.89 -3.34 5.82
CA ALA A 73 27.93 -4.09 6.54
C ALA A 73 27.44 -5.50 6.90
N LYS A 74 26.20 -5.64 7.40
CA LYS A 74 25.60 -6.93 7.70
C LYS A 74 25.43 -7.81 6.47
N PHE A 75 24.94 -7.29 5.38
CA PHE A 75 24.84 -8.04 4.12
C PHE A 75 26.22 -8.56 3.66
N ARG A 76 27.28 -7.73 3.73
CA ARG A 76 28.67 -8.18 3.39
C ARG A 76 29.15 -9.28 4.34
N GLU A 77 28.90 -9.16 5.65
CA GLU A 77 29.23 -10.17 6.66
C GLU A 77 28.56 -11.53 6.31
N TRP A 78 27.34 -11.49 5.79
CA TRP A 78 26.60 -12.69 5.42
C TRP A 78 26.97 -13.24 4.02
N GLY A 79 27.82 -12.54 3.28
CA GLY A 79 28.37 -13.01 2.01
C GLY A 79 27.67 -12.48 0.75
N TRP A 80 26.93 -11.38 0.90
CA TRP A 80 26.35 -10.66 -0.22
C TRP A 80 27.35 -9.62 -0.78
N ASP A 81 27.24 -9.35 -2.08
CA ASP A 81 27.88 -8.19 -2.69
C ASP A 81 26.98 -6.97 -2.47
N ALA A 82 27.30 -6.17 -1.44
CA ALA A 82 26.46 -5.07 -1.00
C ALA A 82 27.18 -3.72 -1.14
N LYS A 83 26.47 -2.74 -1.68
CA LYS A 83 26.90 -1.34 -1.85
C LYS A 83 25.82 -0.37 -1.39
N LEU A 84 26.21 0.87 -1.15
CA LEU A 84 25.27 1.99 -1.11
C LEU A 84 25.22 2.62 -2.49
N GLU A 85 24.01 2.94 -2.94
CA GLU A 85 23.74 3.74 -4.13
C GLU A 85 23.05 5.02 -3.68
N THR A 86 23.41 6.18 -4.25
CA THR A 86 22.96 7.46 -3.72
C THR A 86 22.27 8.29 -4.78
N PHE A 87 21.26 9.03 -4.36
CA PHE A 87 20.55 10.01 -5.17
C PHE A 87 20.50 11.35 -4.45
N GLU A 88 20.30 12.42 -5.20
CA GLU A 88 20.20 13.79 -4.71
C GLU A 88 18.77 14.29 -4.89
N VAL A 89 17.94 14.23 -3.86
CA VAL A 89 16.49 14.47 -3.92
C VAL A 89 16.10 15.76 -3.23
N LEU A 90 15.04 16.40 -3.70
CA LEU A 90 14.43 17.51 -2.99
C LEU A 90 13.73 16.99 -1.74
N TYR A 91 14.21 17.41 -0.56
CA TYR A 91 13.51 17.10 0.69
C TYR A 91 13.45 18.33 1.58
N PRO A 92 12.24 18.96 1.73
CA PRO A 92 12.08 20.13 2.58
C PRO A 92 12.15 19.76 4.05
N THR A 93 13.10 20.35 4.77
CA THR A 93 13.26 20.18 6.22
C THR A 93 12.77 21.41 6.97
N PRO A 94 12.14 21.28 8.16
CA PRO A 94 11.55 22.41 8.88
C PRO A 94 12.61 23.39 9.38
N ILE A 95 12.35 24.71 9.21
CA ILE A 95 13.09 25.81 9.84
C ILE A 95 12.29 26.37 10.99
N SER A 96 10.98 26.56 10.80
CA SER A 96 10.08 27.06 11.83
C SER A 96 8.62 26.70 11.53
N GLU A 97 7.86 26.49 12.58
CA GLU A 97 6.41 26.27 12.55
C GLU A 97 5.73 26.94 13.73
N SER A 98 4.54 27.47 13.53
CA SER A 98 3.67 27.99 14.58
C SER A 98 2.21 27.91 14.21
N LEU A 99 1.38 27.69 15.21
CA LEU A 99 -0.07 27.69 15.07
C LEU A 99 -0.70 28.35 16.30
N GLU A 100 -1.49 29.37 16.07
CA GLU A 100 -2.13 30.17 17.12
C GLU A 100 -3.62 30.36 16.85
N LEU A 101 -4.46 30.08 17.84
CA LEU A 101 -5.84 30.51 17.91
C LEU A 101 -5.84 31.94 18.49
N LEU A 102 -6.29 32.92 17.71
CA LEU A 102 -6.26 34.34 18.08
C LEU A 102 -7.46 34.79 18.91
N GLY A 103 -8.57 34.06 18.85
CA GLY A 103 -9.79 34.29 19.60
C GLY A 103 -10.79 33.15 19.39
N PRO A 104 -11.89 33.03 20.19
CA PRO A 104 -12.25 33.86 21.35
C PRO A 104 -11.46 33.56 22.62
N GLN A 105 -10.77 32.43 22.71
CA GLN A 105 -9.86 32.04 23.78
C GLN A 105 -8.50 31.78 23.15
N PRO A 106 -7.57 32.76 23.23
CA PRO A 106 -6.25 32.61 22.65
C PRO A 106 -5.52 31.36 23.14
N PHE A 107 -4.96 30.59 22.18
CA PHE A 107 -4.22 29.39 22.48
C PHE A 107 -3.11 29.21 21.44
N ARG A 108 -1.93 28.84 21.88
CA ARG A 108 -0.83 28.46 21.01
C ARG A 108 -0.65 26.94 21.06
N ALA A 109 -0.67 26.27 19.90
CA ALA A 109 -0.43 24.84 19.81
C ALA A 109 0.92 24.48 20.44
N THR A 110 0.95 23.39 21.19
CA THR A 110 2.14 22.97 21.94
C THR A 110 3.19 22.38 21.02
N LEU A 111 2.77 21.65 19.97
CA LEU A 111 3.62 21.01 18.96
C LEU A 111 4.77 20.20 19.59
N GLN A 112 4.51 19.57 20.73
CA GLN A 112 5.49 18.81 21.49
C GLN A 112 4.96 17.44 21.90
N GLU A 113 5.81 16.45 21.80
CA GLU A 113 5.57 15.08 22.25
C GLU A 113 6.48 14.82 23.46
N PRO A 114 5.93 14.77 24.69
CA PRO A 114 6.73 14.56 25.89
C PRO A 114 7.31 13.17 25.97
N ALA A 115 8.51 13.03 26.54
CA ALA A 115 9.11 11.74 26.84
C ALA A 115 8.23 10.93 27.80
N ILE A 116 8.08 9.65 27.52
CA ILE A 116 7.36 8.67 28.36
C ILE A 116 8.39 7.88 29.16
N PRO A 117 8.32 7.89 30.52
CA PRO A 117 9.34 7.24 31.36
C PRO A 117 9.49 5.73 31.12
N GLU A 118 8.42 5.06 30.70
CA GLU A 118 8.39 3.62 30.39
C GLU A 118 8.93 3.28 28.99
N ASP A 119 9.27 4.28 28.18
CA ASP A 119 9.81 4.15 26.83
C ASP A 119 11.26 4.65 26.80
N SER A 120 12.17 3.73 26.53
CA SER A 120 13.61 4.00 26.59
C SER A 120 14.12 4.94 25.49
N THR A 121 13.34 5.15 24.43
CA THR A 121 13.72 5.95 23.25
C THR A 121 12.96 7.25 23.12
N SER A 122 11.73 7.37 23.61
CA SER A 122 10.85 8.54 23.41
C SER A 122 11.45 9.87 23.89
N GLY A 123 12.44 9.83 24.78
CA GLY A 123 13.21 11.00 25.23
C GLY A 123 14.43 11.33 24.36
N ASN A 124 14.85 10.47 23.44
CA ASN A 124 16.00 10.67 22.56
C ASN A 124 15.60 11.45 21.29
N THR A 125 15.13 12.65 21.46
CA THR A 125 14.59 13.49 20.38
C THR A 125 15.60 14.45 19.77
N ALA A 126 16.88 14.32 20.10
CA ALA A 126 17.94 15.07 19.42
C ALA A 126 17.90 14.74 17.91
N ASN A 127 17.75 15.76 17.09
CA ASN A 127 17.54 15.68 15.65
C ASN A 127 16.17 15.11 15.21
N ALA A 128 15.20 14.89 16.08
CA ALA A 128 13.85 14.55 15.67
C ALA A 128 13.20 15.72 14.91
N LEU A 129 12.43 15.41 13.88
CA LEU A 129 11.60 16.41 13.20
C LEU A 129 10.50 16.90 14.17
N PRO A 130 10.20 18.22 14.21
CA PRO A 130 9.06 18.75 14.95
C PRO A 130 7.72 18.27 14.33
N ALA A 131 6.61 18.91 14.71
CA ALA A 131 5.32 18.74 14.02
C ALA A 131 5.46 19.24 12.59
N TRP A 132 5.54 18.33 11.62
CA TRP A 132 5.90 18.64 10.25
C TRP A 132 5.19 17.77 9.22
N VAL A 133 4.88 18.36 8.06
CA VAL A 133 4.57 17.62 6.84
C VAL A 133 5.43 18.15 5.69
N ALA A 134 6.09 17.23 4.96
CA ALA A 134 6.92 17.59 3.82
C ALA A 134 6.07 17.98 2.60
N PHE A 135 6.61 18.82 1.73
CA PHE A 135 6.04 19.29 0.46
C PHE A 135 4.79 20.15 0.55
N ALA A 136 4.49 20.71 1.73
CA ALA A 136 3.61 21.87 1.85
C ALA A 136 4.39 23.14 1.54
N ALA A 137 3.71 24.20 1.06
CA ALA A 137 4.37 25.49 0.83
C ALA A 137 4.80 26.17 2.14
N ASP A 138 5.86 26.98 2.07
CA ASP A 138 6.09 28.01 3.07
C ASP A 138 4.90 28.97 3.09
N GLY A 139 4.52 29.46 4.27
CA GLY A 139 3.43 30.42 4.39
C GLY A 139 3.33 31.03 5.75
N ASP A 140 2.69 32.22 5.81
CA ASP A 140 2.35 32.96 7.01
C ASP A 140 0.97 33.56 6.76
N VAL A 141 -0.06 32.91 7.27
CA VAL A 141 -1.46 33.19 6.93
C VAL A 141 -2.35 33.29 8.16
N THR A 142 -3.31 34.20 8.09
CA THR A 142 -4.34 34.35 9.12
C THR A 142 -5.72 34.28 8.48
N GLY A 143 -6.62 33.52 9.07
CA GLY A 143 -7.98 33.36 8.53
C GLY A 143 -8.95 32.72 9.53
N ASP A 144 -10.23 32.78 9.15
CA ASP A 144 -11.27 32.06 9.88
C ASP A 144 -11.07 30.55 9.72
N LEU A 145 -11.41 29.79 10.76
CA LEU A 145 -11.27 28.33 10.76
C LEU A 145 -12.57 27.65 10.29
N VAL A 146 -12.45 26.62 9.46
CA VAL A 146 -13.55 25.75 9.02
C VAL A 146 -13.17 24.29 9.20
N PHE A 147 -14.05 23.50 9.85
CA PHE A 147 -13.90 22.06 9.97
C PHE A 147 -14.44 21.35 8.72
N VAL A 148 -13.62 20.55 8.09
CA VAL A 148 -13.93 19.89 6.82
C VAL A 148 -13.99 18.35 6.94
N ASN A 149 -14.23 17.80 8.13
CA ASN A 149 -14.24 16.35 8.37
C ASN A 149 -12.93 15.71 7.94
N TYR A 150 -12.94 14.72 7.04
CA TYR A 150 -11.74 14.14 6.44
C TYR A 150 -11.17 14.98 5.27
N GLY A 151 -11.85 16.03 4.84
CA GLY A 151 -11.41 16.86 3.72
C GLY A 151 -11.40 16.13 2.38
N MET A 152 -12.28 15.15 2.20
CA MET A 152 -12.43 14.36 0.99
C MET A 152 -13.51 14.94 0.06
N PRO A 153 -13.63 14.52 -1.22
CA PRO A 153 -14.56 15.12 -2.17
C PRO A 153 -16.01 15.19 -1.68
N ASP A 154 -16.51 14.15 -1.01
CA ASP A 154 -17.89 14.12 -0.51
C ASP A 154 -18.09 15.03 0.71
N ASP A 155 -17.03 15.29 1.48
CA ASP A 155 -17.08 16.28 2.56
C ASP A 155 -17.27 17.70 2.00
N TYR A 156 -16.57 18.06 0.93
CA TYR A 156 -16.76 19.35 0.26
C TYR A 156 -18.14 19.46 -0.39
N LYS A 157 -18.65 18.41 -1.03
CA LYS A 157 -20.05 18.39 -1.51
C LYS A 157 -21.06 18.62 -0.36
N ALA A 158 -20.80 18.04 0.81
CA ALA A 158 -21.64 18.24 2.00
C ALA A 158 -21.56 19.70 2.50
N LEU A 159 -20.36 20.30 2.53
CA LEU A 159 -20.15 21.72 2.89
C LEU A 159 -20.86 22.66 1.91
N ASP A 160 -20.76 22.41 0.61
CA ASP A 160 -21.45 23.19 -0.43
C ASP A 160 -22.98 23.15 -0.23
N ARG A 161 -23.53 21.96 0.06
CA ARG A 161 -24.98 21.83 0.39
C ARG A 161 -25.38 22.57 1.66
N MET A 162 -24.45 22.71 2.62
CA MET A 162 -24.66 23.51 3.83
C MET A 162 -24.45 25.02 3.60
N GLY A 163 -24.02 25.45 2.43
CA GLY A 163 -23.69 26.83 2.12
C GLY A 163 -22.39 27.31 2.77
N VAL A 164 -21.49 26.41 3.13
CA VAL A 164 -20.21 26.74 3.77
C VAL A 164 -19.08 26.71 2.74
N SER A 165 -18.42 27.84 2.56
CA SER A 165 -17.24 27.98 1.69
C SER A 165 -15.96 27.96 2.53
N VAL A 166 -14.89 27.36 2.00
CA VAL A 166 -13.54 27.42 2.58
C VAL A 166 -12.63 28.45 1.92
N LYS A 167 -13.13 29.15 0.89
CA LYS A 167 -12.33 30.12 0.13
C LYS A 167 -11.83 31.26 1.03
N GLY A 168 -10.51 31.48 1.00
CA GLY A 168 -9.81 32.49 1.82
C GLY A 168 -9.76 32.15 3.31
N ARG A 169 -10.02 30.89 3.70
CA ARG A 169 -10.04 30.40 5.08
C ARG A 169 -8.98 29.34 5.32
N ILE A 170 -8.71 29.06 6.58
CA ILE A 170 -7.89 27.93 7.03
C ILE A 170 -8.84 26.77 7.34
N VAL A 171 -8.51 25.57 6.85
CA VAL A 171 -9.29 24.37 7.16
C VAL A 171 -8.63 23.52 8.23
N ILE A 172 -9.41 22.82 9.04
CA ILE A 172 -8.96 21.75 9.89
C ILE A 172 -9.62 20.43 9.47
N ALA A 173 -8.81 19.41 9.18
CA ALA A 173 -9.22 18.09 8.70
C ALA A 173 -8.75 16.98 9.62
N ARG A 174 -9.49 15.86 9.68
CA ARG A 174 -9.05 14.62 10.34
C ARG A 174 -8.16 13.81 9.41
N TYR A 175 -7.18 13.08 9.96
CA TYR A 175 -6.57 11.93 9.27
C TYR A 175 -7.62 10.84 9.02
N GLY A 176 -7.36 9.97 8.06
CA GLY A 176 -8.31 8.94 7.64
C GLY A 176 -9.12 9.31 6.39
N GLY A 177 -9.92 8.38 5.90
CA GLY A 177 -10.74 8.56 4.69
C GLY A 177 -9.98 8.56 3.37
N GLY A 178 -8.65 8.58 3.38
CA GLY A 178 -7.77 8.57 2.21
C GLY A 178 -6.39 9.15 2.50
N TRP A 179 -5.57 9.29 1.47
CA TRP A 179 -4.22 9.86 1.54
C TRP A 179 -4.18 11.24 2.21
N ARG A 180 -3.21 11.45 3.13
CA ARG A 180 -3.13 12.72 3.88
C ARG A 180 -2.95 13.95 2.98
N GLY A 181 -2.19 13.82 1.90
CA GLY A 181 -1.93 14.90 0.95
C GLY A 181 -3.17 15.34 0.17
N LEU A 182 -4.20 14.49 0.04
CA LEU A 182 -5.47 14.88 -0.59
C LEU A 182 -6.23 15.93 0.21
N LYS A 183 -6.10 15.97 1.53
CA LYS A 183 -6.79 16.91 2.39
C LYS A 183 -6.40 18.37 2.09
N PRO A 184 -5.11 18.74 2.15
CA PRO A 184 -4.69 20.09 1.78
C PRO A 184 -4.77 20.35 0.26
N LYS A 185 -4.60 19.34 -0.60
CA LYS A 185 -4.79 19.47 -2.05
C LYS A 185 -6.22 19.92 -2.37
N LEU A 186 -7.21 19.21 -1.88
CA LEU A 186 -8.62 19.55 -2.09
C LEU A 186 -8.98 20.87 -1.41
N ALA A 187 -8.44 21.16 -0.22
CA ALA A 187 -8.61 22.46 0.42
C ALA A 187 -8.09 23.60 -0.48
N GLN A 188 -6.89 23.47 -1.03
CA GLN A 188 -6.30 24.40 -1.98
C GLN A 188 -7.18 24.56 -3.24
N GLU A 189 -7.66 23.47 -3.81
CA GLU A 189 -8.54 23.49 -4.99
C GLU A 189 -9.87 24.22 -4.71
N HIS A 190 -10.39 24.14 -3.47
CA HIS A 190 -11.55 24.90 -3.01
C HIS A 190 -11.21 26.33 -2.52
N GLY A 191 -9.94 26.77 -2.65
CA GLY A 191 -9.48 28.12 -2.36
C GLY A 191 -9.16 28.41 -0.92
N ALA A 192 -8.94 27.40 -0.07
CA ALA A 192 -8.38 27.58 1.28
C ALA A 192 -6.95 28.13 1.21
N ILE A 193 -6.54 28.87 2.25
CA ILE A 193 -5.22 29.50 2.35
C ILE A 193 -4.25 28.77 3.28
N GLY A 194 -4.72 27.75 4.01
CA GLY A 194 -3.94 26.90 4.89
C GLY A 194 -4.74 25.67 5.35
N CYS A 195 -4.04 24.64 5.81
CA CYS A 195 -4.65 23.41 6.28
C CYS A 195 -3.99 22.93 7.57
N ILE A 196 -4.81 22.50 8.53
CA ILE A 196 -4.39 21.85 9.76
C ILE A 196 -4.91 20.41 9.69
N ILE A 197 -4.09 19.43 10.07
CA ILE A 197 -4.49 18.01 10.06
C ILE A 197 -4.27 17.43 11.46
N TYR A 198 -5.23 16.63 11.96
CA TYR A 198 -5.10 15.97 13.26
C TYR A 198 -5.67 14.55 13.23
N SER A 199 -5.16 13.65 14.08
CA SER A 199 -5.77 12.33 14.33
C SER A 199 -6.91 12.51 15.33
N ASP A 200 -8.14 12.17 14.94
CA ASP A 200 -9.28 12.18 15.90
C ASP A 200 -9.23 10.91 16.74
N PRO A 201 -9.47 10.97 18.06
CA PRO A 201 -9.44 9.77 18.90
C PRO A 201 -10.53 8.73 18.59
N ALA A 202 -11.52 9.07 17.74
CA ALA A 202 -12.44 8.09 17.17
C ALA A 202 -11.77 7.14 16.19
N ASP A 203 -10.76 7.64 15.48
CA ASP A 203 -10.04 6.90 14.42
C ASP A 203 -8.70 6.36 14.95
N ASP A 204 -8.05 7.08 15.89
CA ASP A 204 -6.70 6.81 16.39
C ASP A 204 -6.49 7.46 17.77
N GLY A 205 -6.83 6.76 18.84
CA GLY A 205 -6.70 7.25 20.21
C GLY A 205 -7.56 6.47 21.20
N TYR A 206 -7.94 7.12 22.29
CA TYR A 206 -8.60 6.52 23.45
C TYR A 206 -9.99 5.87 23.18
N ALA A 207 -10.57 6.12 22.03
CA ALA A 207 -11.82 5.45 21.64
C ALA A 207 -11.57 4.10 20.97
N GLN A 208 -10.34 3.80 20.61
CA GLN A 208 -9.91 2.54 19.99
C GLN A 208 -9.37 1.57 21.04
N ASP A 209 -8.43 2.03 21.92
CA ASP A 209 -7.80 1.21 22.96
C ASP A 209 -7.25 2.13 24.08
N ASP A 210 -6.66 1.54 25.12
CA ASP A 210 -5.89 2.28 26.11
C ASP A 210 -4.71 2.99 25.45
N ILE A 211 -4.52 4.26 25.83
CA ILE A 211 -3.44 5.08 25.26
C ILE A 211 -2.07 4.66 25.77
N TYR A 212 -1.04 4.83 24.93
CA TYR A 212 0.36 4.60 25.30
C TYR A 212 0.79 5.49 26.51
N PRO A 213 1.50 4.95 27.54
CA PRO A 213 2.14 3.63 27.57
C PRO A 213 1.33 2.49 28.20
N LYS A 214 0.07 2.67 28.54
CA LYS A 214 -0.79 1.61 29.10
C LYS A 214 -1.24 0.63 28.05
N GLY A 215 -1.65 1.13 26.91
CA GLY A 215 -2.02 0.38 25.73
C GLY A 215 -1.35 0.92 24.47
N PRO A 216 -1.76 0.45 23.27
CA PRO A 216 -1.09 0.80 22.02
C PRO A 216 -1.56 2.12 21.40
N ALA A 217 -2.71 2.67 21.81
CA ALA A 217 -3.36 3.78 21.12
C ALA A 217 -2.64 5.13 21.33
N ARG A 218 -2.84 6.04 20.40
CA ARG A 218 -2.22 7.37 20.36
C ARG A 218 -2.54 8.20 21.59
N PRO A 219 -1.51 8.72 22.31
CA PRO A 219 -1.72 9.66 23.41
C PRO A 219 -2.09 11.07 22.88
N PRO A 220 -2.73 11.91 23.74
CA PRO A 220 -3.28 13.20 23.31
C PRO A 220 -2.25 14.23 22.83
N GLN A 221 -0.96 14.06 23.13
CA GLN A 221 0.10 14.96 22.68
C GLN A 221 0.76 14.50 21.38
N ALA A 222 0.54 13.26 20.95
CA ALA A 222 1.16 12.72 19.74
C ALA A 222 0.53 13.32 18.48
N PHE A 223 1.36 13.70 17.53
CA PHE A 223 0.94 14.11 16.20
C PHE A 223 1.52 13.19 15.12
N GLN A 224 0.85 13.12 14.00
CA GLN A 224 1.29 12.31 12.86
C GLN A 224 2.05 13.20 11.88
N ARG A 225 3.36 12.99 11.74
CA ARG A 225 4.16 13.57 10.65
C ARG A 225 3.79 12.95 9.33
N GLY A 226 4.36 13.40 8.24
CA GLY A 226 4.14 12.78 6.95
C GLY A 226 4.51 13.67 5.78
N SER A 227 4.20 13.19 4.58
CA SER A 227 4.25 13.96 3.35
C SER A 227 2.84 14.32 2.89
N VAL A 228 2.70 15.53 2.33
CA VAL A 228 1.47 15.96 1.66
C VAL A 228 1.68 16.18 0.16
N ALA A 229 2.81 15.71 -0.36
CA ALA A 229 3.05 15.71 -1.80
C ALA A 229 1.91 15.05 -2.57
N ASP A 230 1.58 15.53 -3.76
CA ASP A 230 0.57 14.90 -4.61
C ASP A 230 1.12 13.65 -5.31
N MET A 231 1.42 12.61 -4.54
CA MET A 231 1.94 11.36 -5.09
C MET A 231 0.91 10.61 -5.96
N THR A 232 -0.36 11.00 -5.95
CA THR A 232 -1.33 10.47 -6.91
C THR A 232 -1.09 10.99 -8.34
N THR A 233 -0.31 12.05 -8.50
CA THR A 233 0.18 12.54 -9.80
C THR A 233 1.44 11.78 -10.23
N TYR A 234 2.46 11.70 -9.39
CA TYR A 234 3.63 10.80 -9.48
C TYR A 234 4.35 10.76 -8.12
N PRO A 235 4.97 9.62 -7.73
CA PRO A 235 5.92 9.53 -6.62
C PRO A 235 7.33 9.87 -7.09
N GLY A 236 8.31 9.78 -6.20
CA GLY A 236 9.71 10.10 -6.47
C GLY A 236 10.02 11.59 -6.32
N ASP A 237 11.23 12.00 -6.70
CA ASP A 237 11.65 13.39 -6.57
C ASP A 237 10.76 14.32 -7.38
N PRO A 238 10.16 15.35 -6.74
CA PRO A 238 9.31 16.32 -7.44
C PRO A 238 9.99 17.00 -8.62
N LEU A 239 11.31 17.06 -8.66
CA LEU A 239 12.07 17.77 -9.67
C LEU A 239 12.56 16.89 -10.84
N THR A 240 12.51 15.56 -10.71
CA THR A 240 13.04 14.63 -11.74
C THR A 240 12.03 13.56 -12.18
N PRO A 241 10.74 13.88 -12.43
CA PRO A 241 9.75 12.85 -12.74
C PRO A 241 10.12 12.02 -13.98
N GLY A 242 10.24 10.70 -13.81
CA GLY A 242 10.55 9.76 -14.89
C GLY A 242 12.03 9.56 -15.19
N VAL A 243 12.92 10.15 -14.39
CA VAL A 243 14.38 9.95 -14.50
C VAL A 243 15.01 9.96 -13.11
N GLY A 244 15.96 9.06 -12.85
CA GLY A 244 16.63 8.99 -11.54
C GLY A 244 17.30 10.32 -11.14
N ALA A 245 17.11 10.73 -9.89
CA ALA A 245 17.66 11.96 -9.30
C ALA A 245 19.17 11.85 -9.04
N THR A 246 19.96 11.47 -10.05
CA THR A 246 21.41 11.44 -9.97
C THR A 246 21.99 12.85 -9.81
N HIS A 247 23.28 12.94 -9.44
CA HIS A 247 23.94 14.24 -9.28
C HIS A 247 23.78 15.16 -10.49
N ASP A 248 23.89 14.60 -11.70
CA ASP A 248 23.81 15.33 -12.96
C ASP A 248 22.42 15.38 -13.59
N ALA A 249 21.36 14.90 -12.87
CA ALA A 249 20.00 14.86 -13.40
C ALA A 249 19.48 16.28 -13.73
N LYS A 250 18.78 16.39 -14.84
CA LYS A 250 18.09 17.64 -15.20
C LYS A 250 16.83 17.79 -14.37
N ARG A 251 16.76 18.83 -13.57
CA ARG A 251 15.67 19.12 -12.63
C ARG A 251 14.71 20.18 -13.14
N LEU A 252 13.43 20.02 -12.79
CA LEU A 252 12.44 21.08 -12.90
C LEU A 252 12.77 22.23 -11.93
N ALA A 253 12.27 23.43 -12.20
CA ALA A 253 12.19 24.45 -11.19
C ALA A 253 11.13 24.04 -10.13
N ARG A 254 11.34 24.38 -8.86
CA ARG A 254 10.43 24.00 -7.76
C ARG A 254 8.99 24.48 -7.99
N GLU A 255 8.82 25.67 -8.52
CA GLU A 255 7.52 26.27 -8.86
C GLU A 255 6.77 25.53 -9.97
N ASP A 256 7.48 24.78 -10.80
CA ASP A 256 6.95 23.98 -11.91
C ASP A 256 6.62 22.53 -11.50
N ALA A 257 7.03 22.10 -10.29
CA ALA A 257 6.75 20.77 -9.76
C ALA A 257 5.28 20.66 -9.30
N PRO A 258 4.42 19.90 -10.00
CA PRO A 258 2.98 19.88 -9.73
C PRO A 258 2.62 19.14 -8.44
N THR A 259 3.53 18.32 -7.92
CA THR A 259 3.32 17.52 -6.70
C THR A 259 3.53 18.33 -5.42
N ILE A 260 4.16 19.50 -5.49
CA ILE A 260 4.36 20.40 -4.34
C ILE A 260 3.10 21.25 -4.15
N LEU A 261 2.51 21.21 -2.95
CA LEU A 261 1.34 22.00 -2.60
C LEU A 261 1.68 23.49 -2.45
N LYS A 262 0.66 24.36 -2.59
CA LYS A 262 0.85 25.82 -2.63
C LYS A 262 0.27 26.56 -1.42
N ILE A 263 -0.15 25.82 -0.38
CA ILE A 263 -0.62 26.36 0.90
C ILE A 263 0.19 25.76 2.06
N PRO A 264 0.40 26.48 3.17
CA PRO A 264 1.01 25.93 4.37
C PRO A 264 0.12 24.88 5.02
N VAL A 265 0.75 23.84 5.56
CA VAL A 265 0.07 22.71 6.22
C VAL A 265 0.81 22.38 7.51
N LEU A 266 0.07 22.09 8.59
CA LEU A 266 0.67 21.65 9.84
C LEU A 266 -0.14 20.51 10.47
N PRO A 267 0.52 19.41 10.87
CA PRO A 267 -0.11 18.36 11.68
C PRO A 267 -0.09 18.77 13.14
N ILE A 268 -1.16 18.46 13.86
CA ILE A 268 -1.26 18.70 15.32
C ILE A 268 -1.80 17.48 16.05
N SER A 269 -1.57 17.45 17.36
CA SER A 269 -2.15 16.46 18.25
C SER A 269 -3.66 16.67 18.44
N TYR A 270 -4.40 15.62 18.83
CA TYR A 270 -5.81 15.82 19.16
C TYR A 270 -6.01 16.61 20.45
N GLY A 271 -5.04 16.63 21.35
CA GLY A 271 -5.05 17.50 22.50
C GLY A 271 -5.03 18.99 22.13
N ASP A 272 -4.18 19.36 21.18
CA ASP A 272 -4.18 20.72 20.63
C ASP A 272 -5.44 20.98 19.78
N ALA A 273 -5.83 20.04 18.89
CA ALA A 273 -6.99 20.19 18.03
C ALA A 273 -8.29 20.47 18.78
N GLN A 274 -8.44 19.93 20.00
CA GLN A 274 -9.59 20.18 20.85
C GLN A 274 -9.82 21.67 21.13
N HIS A 275 -8.76 22.47 21.31
CA HIS A 275 -8.86 23.90 21.54
C HIS A 275 -9.38 24.63 20.30
N PHE A 276 -8.87 24.30 19.13
CA PHE A 276 -9.28 24.92 17.85
C PHE A 276 -10.71 24.54 17.49
N LEU A 277 -11.09 23.27 17.63
CA LEU A 277 -12.44 22.78 17.32
C LEU A 277 -13.49 23.29 18.32
N SER A 278 -13.13 23.43 19.60
CA SER A 278 -14.02 24.00 20.62
C SER A 278 -14.33 25.48 20.39
N ALA A 279 -13.42 26.21 19.72
CA ALA A 279 -13.62 27.61 19.39
C ALA A 279 -14.50 27.85 18.16
N LEU A 280 -14.78 26.80 17.39
CA LEU A 280 -15.66 26.89 16.23
C LEU A 280 -17.11 27.24 16.65
N GLY A 281 -17.75 28.03 15.84
CA GLY A 281 -19.17 28.35 15.95
C GLY A 281 -19.93 27.96 14.67
N GLY A 282 -21.00 28.70 14.38
CA GLY A 282 -21.81 28.45 13.21
C GLY A 282 -22.65 27.17 13.34
N ARG A 283 -22.86 26.49 12.23
CA ARG A 283 -23.71 25.31 12.13
C ARG A 283 -23.12 24.13 12.91
N LEU A 284 -23.97 23.38 13.63
CA LEU A 284 -23.58 22.12 14.24
C LEU A 284 -23.19 21.10 13.16
N ALA A 285 -22.09 20.40 13.37
CA ALA A 285 -21.61 19.39 12.43
C ALA A 285 -22.59 18.21 12.30
N PRO A 286 -22.83 17.70 11.09
CA PRO A 286 -23.59 16.47 10.88
C PRO A 286 -23.01 15.31 11.70
N ALA A 287 -23.83 14.31 12.04
CA ALA A 287 -23.38 13.16 12.81
C ALA A 287 -22.16 12.45 12.18
N ALA A 288 -22.13 12.36 10.85
CA ALA A 288 -21.01 11.75 10.11
C ALA A 288 -19.69 12.52 10.20
N PHE A 289 -19.72 13.80 10.62
CA PHE A 289 -18.50 14.61 10.78
C PHE A 289 -17.98 14.59 12.22
N ARG A 290 -18.72 14.03 13.17
CA ARG A 290 -18.34 14.05 14.58
C ARG A 290 -17.33 12.95 14.88
N GLY A 291 -16.27 13.32 15.60
CA GLY A 291 -15.31 12.41 16.17
C GLY A 291 -15.61 12.07 17.63
N ALA A 292 -14.58 11.70 18.38
CA ALA A 292 -14.66 11.30 19.79
C ALA A 292 -14.15 12.34 20.78
N LEU A 293 -13.76 13.54 20.34
CA LEU A 293 -13.40 14.61 21.28
C LEU A 293 -14.63 15.02 22.11
N PRO A 294 -14.46 15.33 23.41
CA PRO A 294 -15.57 15.68 24.31
C PRO A 294 -16.05 17.13 24.10
N ILE A 295 -16.45 17.47 22.88
CA ILE A 295 -16.85 18.81 22.44
C ILE A 295 -18.15 18.76 21.62
N ALA A 296 -18.80 19.92 21.45
CA ALA A 296 -19.80 20.09 20.42
C ALA A 296 -19.11 20.45 19.11
N TYR A 297 -19.16 19.53 18.12
CA TYR A 297 -18.55 19.78 16.82
C TYR A 297 -19.37 20.79 16.01
N HIS A 298 -18.74 21.89 15.62
CA HIS A 298 -19.30 22.91 14.73
C HIS A 298 -18.49 22.95 13.42
N ILE A 299 -19.14 23.38 12.33
CA ILE A 299 -18.50 23.47 11.03
C ILE A 299 -17.66 24.76 10.93
N GLY A 300 -18.11 25.85 11.58
CA GLY A 300 -17.56 27.17 11.32
C GLY A 300 -18.21 27.85 10.06
N PRO A 301 -17.70 28.97 9.60
CA PRO A 301 -16.83 29.81 10.40
C PRO A 301 -17.57 30.32 11.64
N GLY A 302 -16.81 30.59 12.69
CA GLY A 302 -17.29 31.16 13.94
C GLY A 302 -16.33 32.26 14.38
N PRO A 303 -16.25 32.52 15.67
CA PRO A 303 -15.27 33.49 16.19
C PRO A 303 -13.81 32.99 16.15
N ALA A 304 -13.59 31.72 15.75
CA ALA A 304 -12.25 31.12 15.69
C ALA A 304 -11.45 31.72 14.52
N GLN A 305 -10.50 32.56 14.83
CA GLN A 305 -9.50 33.06 13.89
C GLN A 305 -8.14 32.46 14.23
N VAL A 306 -7.44 31.97 13.20
CA VAL A 306 -6.20 31.20 13.34
C VAL A 306 -5.07 31.85 12.56
N HIS A 307 -3.88 31.88 13.14
CA HIS A 307 -2.63 32.20 12.47
C HIS A 307 -1.78 30.93 12.33
N LEU A 308 -1.38 30.62 11.10
CA LEU A 308 -0.55 29.47 10.75
C LEU A 308 0.67 29.96 9.99
N ALA A 309 1.87 29.63 10.48
CA ALA A 309 3.11 29.93 9.79
C ALA A 309 4.02 28.71 9.73
N THR A 310 4.59 28.44 8.54
CA THR A 310 5.55 27.36 8.29
C THR A 310 6.65 27.84 7.36
N LYS A 311 7.88 27.40 7.59
CA LYS A 311 9.03 27.70 6.73
C LYS A 311 9.98 26.50 6.68
N ALA A 312 10.46 26.15 5.48
CA ALA A 312 11.35 25.04 5.20
C ALA A 312 12.68 25.44 4.56
N ASP A 313 13.69 24.63 4.76
CA ASP A 313 14.87 24.54 3.91
C ASP A 313 14.59 23.60 2.74
N TRP A 314 14.55 24.12 1.52
CA TRP A 314 14.26 23.43 0.28
C TRP A 314 15.54 22.95 -0.44
N SER A 315 16.58 22.60 0.28
CA SER A 315 17.80 22.07 -0.31
C SER A 315 17.67 20.61 -0.70
N LEU A 316 18.47 20.19 -1.67
CA LEU A 316 18.64 18.77 -1.99
C LEU A 316 19.30 18.05 -0.80
N LYS A 317 18.91 16.81 -0.61
CA LYS A 317 19.51 15.88 0.38
C LYS A 317 20.00 14.64 -0.35
N THR A 318 21.13 14.11 0.12
CA THR A 318 21.61 12.80 -0.35
C THR A 318 20.89 11.70 0.39
N ILE A 319 20.38 10.73 -0.33
CA ILE A 319 19.77 9.50 0.20
C ILE A 319 20.64 8.28 -0.12
N TYR A 320 20.48 7.20 0.64
CA TYR A 320 21.42 6.06 0.67
C TYR A 320 20.67 4.72 0.55
N ASP A 321 20.41 4.28 -0.68
CA ASP A 321 19.82 2.97 -0.93
C ASP A 321 20.87 1.85 -0.75
N VAL A 322 20.47 0.80 -0.05
CA VAL A 322 21.29 -0.42 0.11
C VAL A 322 20.97 -1.39 -0.99
N VAL A 323 21.94 -1.74 -1.83
CA VAL A 323 21.80 -2.73 -2.90
C VAL A 323 22.70 -3.93 -2.61
N ALA A 324 22.13 -5.08 -2.33
CA ALA A 324 22.85 -6.32 -2.03
C ALA A 324 22.51 -7.43 -3.02
N MET A 325 23.51 -8.02 -3.66
CA MET A 325 23.32 -9.00 -4.71
C MET A 325 23.97 -10.35 -4.37
N MET A 326 23.27 -11.43 -4.76
CA MET A 326 23.83 -12.79 -4.79
C MET A 326 23.59 -13.38 -6.17
N LYS A 327 24.67 -13.51 -6.95
CA LYS A 327 24.61 -13.91 -8.35
C LYS A 327 24.05 -15.32 -8.54
N GLY A 328 23.12 -15.48 -9.47
CA GLY A 328 22.51 -16.74 -9.86
C GLY A 328 23.49 -17.66 -10.59
N SER A 329 23.37 -18.96 -10.33
CA SER A 329 24.24 -20.00 -10.90
C SER A 329 23.82 -20.48 -12.29
N ALA A 330 22.53 -20.37 -12.63
CA ALA A 330 21.97 -20.85 -13.89
C ALA A 330 21.38 -19.72 -14.75
N PHE A 331 20.72 -18.77 -14.11
CA PHE A 331 20.02 -17.65 -14.76
C PHE A 331 20.46 -16.31 -14.14
N PRO A 332 21.74 -15.87 -14.33
CA PRO A 332 22.28 -14.69 -13.68
C PRO A 332 21.58 -13.37 -14.09
N ASP A 333 20.96 -13.35 -15.26
CA ASP A 333 20.19 -12.20 -15.78
C ASP A 333 18.68 -12.28 -15.48
N GLN A 334 18.26 -13.19 -14.61
CA GLN A 334 16.91 -13.22 -14.05
C GLN A 334 16.98 -12.88 -12.57
N TRP A 335 16.33 -11.77 -12.18
CA TRP A 335 16.43 -11.22 -10.84
C TRP A 335 15.16 -11.47 -10.04
N VAL A 336 15.29 -12.09 -8.87
CA VAL A 336 14.27 -12.12 -7.83
C VAL A 336 14.65 -11.04 -6.83
N MET A 337 13.81 -10.01 -6.74
CA MET A 337 14.08 -8.81 -5.98
C MET A 337 13.26 -8.80 -4.70
N ARG A 338 13.83 -8.27 -3.61
CA ARG A 338 13.21 -8.15 -2.29
C ARG A 338 13.56 -6.79 -1.70
N GLY A 339 12.55 -5.98 -1.32
CA GLY A 339 12.77 -4.64 -0.80
C GLY A 339 11.97 -4.33 0.45
N ASN A 340 12.50 -3.39 1.23
CA ASN A 340 11.88 -2.73 2.39
C ASN A 340 12.63 -1.44 2.66
N HIS A 341 11.95 -0.38 3.06
CA HIS A 341 12.66 0.85 3.40
C HIS A 341 13.25 0.81 4.81
N HIS A 342 14.10 1.79 5.13
CA HIS A 342 14.79 1.89 6.42
C HIS A 342 14.71 3.28 7.06
N ASP A 343 14.29 4.30 6.32
CA ASP A 343 13.99 5.61 6.88
C ASP A 343 12.65 5.60 7.63
N GLY A 344 12.47 6.54 8.53
CA GLY A 344 11.21 6.73 9.26
C GLY A 344 11.00 8.19 9.61
N TRP A 345 9.80 8.59 10.03
CA TRP A 345 9.58 9.99 10.45
C TRP A 345 10.26 10.34 11.75
N VAL A 346 10.47 9.37 12.65
CA VAL A 346 11.26 9.53 13.88
C VAL A 346 12.09 8.27 14.11
N PHE A 347 11.62 7.32 14.94
CA PHE A 347 12.36 6.08 15.22
C PHE A 347 11.98 4.94 14.27
N GLY A 348 10.75 4.93 13.77
CA GLY A 348 10.31 4.00 12.75
C GLY A 348 10.37 2.53 13.15
N ALA A 349 10.15 2.21 14.44
CA ALA A 349 10.34 0.85 14.93
C ALA A 349 9.36 -0.14 14.32
N THR A 350 8.10 0.26 14.16
CA THR A 350 7.10 -0.54 13.44
C THR A 350 7.15 -0.23 11.95
N ASP A 351 7.10 1.03 11.62
CA ASP A 351 7.10 1.57 10.26
C ASP A 351 8.42 2.32 9.97
N PRO A 352 9.37 1.68 9.21
CA PRO A 352 9.27 0.36 8.53
C PRO A 352 10.17 -0.73 9.12
N LEU A 353 10.90 -0.43 10.19
CA LEU A 353 12.04 -1.26 10.62
C LEU A 353 11.63 -2.70 11.01
N SER A 354 10.36 -2.94 11.39
CA SER A 354 9.86 -4.30 11.65
C SER A 354 9.93 -5.21 10.41
N GLY A 355 9.55 -4.72 9.25
CA GLY A 355 9.70 -5.45 7.98
C GLY A 355 11.15 -5.47 7.49
N ASN A 356 11.91 -4.41 7.76
CA ASN A 356 13.32 -4.34 7.38
C ASN A 356 14.16 -5.39 8.10
N ILE A 357 14.01 -5.56 9.42
CA ILE A 357 14.70 -6.63 10.18
C ILE A 357 14.28 -8.03 9.74
N ALA A 358 13.03 -8.20 9.25
CA ALA A 358 12.61 -9.45 8.64
C ALA A 358 13.39 -9.72 7.35
N MET A 359 13.52 -8.73 6.47
CA MET A 359 14.34 -8.82 5.25
C MET A 359 15.82 -9.09 5.57
N MET A 360 16.37 -8.46 6.60
CA MET A 360 17.75 -8.73 7.07
C MET A 360 17.90 -10.18 7.56
N ALA A 361 16.90 -10.71 8.29
CA ALA A 361 16.91 -12.09 8.76
C ALA A 361 16.86 -13.10 7.59
N GLU A 362 16.06 -12.80 6.57
CA GLU A 362 16.04 -13.55 5.30
C GLU A 362 17.43 -13.60 4.66
N ALA A 363 18.05 -12.42 4.49
CA ALA A 363 19.37 -12.29 3.86
C ALA A 363 20.46 -13.05 4.62
N LYS A 364 20.44 -13.01 5.95
CA LYS A 364 21.34 -13.78 6.81
C LYS A 364 21.15 -15.29 6.63
N ALA A 365 19.90 -15.76 6.65
CA ALA A 365 19.57 -17.17 6.48
C ALA A 365 19.99 -17.68 5.09
N ILE A 366 19.73 -16.91 4.03
CA ILE A 366 20.19 -17.21 2.66
C ILE A 366 21.72 -17.25 2.58
N GLY A 367 22.40 -16.29 3.21
CA GLY A 367 23.87 -16.30 3.32
C GLY A 367 24.42 -17.57 3.99
N ALA A 368 23.75 -18.06 5.05
CA ALA A 368 24.10 -19.31 5.71
C ALA A 368 23.88 -20.52 4.79
N LEU A 369 22.78 -20.56 4.03
CA LEU A 369 22.56 -21.58 3.01
C LEU A 369 23.66 -21.56 1.95
N ALA A 370 24.05 -20.38 1.48
CA ALA A 370 25.11 -20.22 0.51
C ALA A 370 26.48 -20.69 1.04
N LYS A 371 26.81 -20.36 2.30
CA LYS A 371 28.03 -20.86 2.97
C LYS A 371 28.03 -22.40 3.11
N SER A 372 26.86 -23.02 3.17
CA SER A 372 26.72 -24.48 3.23
C SER A 372 26.67 -25.18 1.86
N GLY A 373 26.90 -24.44 0.77
CA GLY A 373 27.01 -24.99 -0.58
C GLY A 373 25.79 -24.82 -1.49
N TRP A 374 24.66 -24.30 -1.00
CA TRP A 374 23.53 -23.94 -1.85
C TRP A 374 23.88 -22.72 -2.72
N ARG A 375 23.34 -22.69 -3.91
CA ARG A 375 23.45 -21.53 -4.82
C ARG A 375 22.09 -21.29 -5.47
N PRO A 376 21.57 -20.02 -5.44
CA PRO A 376 20.34 -19.72 -6.16
C PRO A 376 20.55 -19.91 -7.66
N LYS A 377 19.56 -20.39 -8.37
CA LYS A 377 19.62 -20.44 -9.84
C LYS A 377 19.50 -19.05 -10.47
N ARG A 378 18.59 -18.21 -9.94
CA ARG A 378 18.42 -16.80 -10.31
C ARG A 378 19.21 -15.90 -9.38
N THR A 379 19.58 -14.73 -9.88
CA THR A 379 20.20 -13.69 -9.05
C THR A 379 19.18 -13.18 -8.03
N LEU A 380 19.59 -13.08 -6.77
CA LEU A 380 18.83 -12.43 -5.71
C LEU A 380 19.32 -11.00 -5.56
N VAL A 381 18.39 -10.04 -5.43
CA VAL A 381 18.67 -8.62 -5.21
C VAL A 381 17.86 -8.17 -4.00
N TYR A 382 18.54 -7.84 -2.90
CA TYR A 382 17.96 -7.33 -1.67
C TYR A 382 18.21 -5.84 -1.58
N LEU A 383 17.17 -5.07 -1.29
CA LEU A 383 17.13 -3.62 -1.46
C LEU A 383 16.59 -2.98 -0.17
N GLY A 384 17.43 -2.14 0.45
CA GLY A 384 17.01 -1.30 1.57
C GLY A 384 16.82 0.12 1.05
N TRP A 385 15.59 0.58 1.00
CA TRP A 385 15.25 1.89 0.46
C TRP A 385 15.37 2.98 1.50
N ASP A 386 15.93 4.12 1.10
CA ASP A 386 15.93 5.35 1.85
C ASP A 386 14.83 6.29 1.33
N ALA A 387 14.35 7.17 2.18
CA ALA A 387 13.40 8.21 1.79
C ALA A 387 12.09 7.71 1.15
N GLU A 388 11.57 6.60 1.62
CA GLU A 388 10.21 6.15 1.29
C GLU A 388 9.19 7.16 1.78
N GLU A 389 9.30 7.51 3.07
CA GLU A 389 8.35 8.30 3.84
C GLU A 389 7.98 9.67 3.22
N PRO A 390 8.92 10.42 2.62
CA PRO A 390 8.56 11.66 1.97
C PRO A 390 7.72 11.47 0.72
N MET A 391 8.02 10.52 -0.13
CA MET A 391 7.35 10.34 -1.43
C MET A 391 7.85 9.11 -2.21
N LEU A 392 8.22 8.01 -1.57
CA LEU A 392 8.82 6.82 -2.20
C LEU A 392 10.10 7.16 -2.99
N LEU A 393 10.97 8.03 -2.44
CA LEU A 393 12.06 8.62 -3.23
C LEU A 393 13.08 7.56 -3.67
N GLY A 394 13.71 6.85 -2.73
CA GLY A 394 14.79 5.91 -3.06
C GLY A 394 14.37 4.84 -4.05
N SER A 395 13.28 4.16 -3.79
CA SER A 395 12.77 3.09 -4.66
C SER A 395 12.36 3.59 -6.04
N THR A 396 11.80 4.81 -6.14
CA THR A 396 11.38 5.40 -7.42
C THR A 396 12.58 5.85 -8.23
N GLU A 397 13.51 6.60 -7.61
CA GLU A 397 14.70 7.09 -8.30
C GLU A 397 15.58 5.95 -8.80
N TRP A 398 15.73 4.90 -7.98
CA TRP A 398 16.46 3.70 -8.39
C TRP A 398 15.76 2.95 -9.53
N ALA A 399 14.43 2.85 -9.47
CA ALA A 399 13.64 2.20 -10.52
C ALA A 399 13.70 2.99 -11.85
N GLU A 400 13.68 4.32 -11.80
CA GLU A 400 13.76 5.18 -12.97
C GLU A 400 15.17 5.16 -13.60
N GLU A 401 16.22 5.18 -12.79
CA GLU A 401 17.63 5.08 -13.27
C GLU A 401 17.91 3.71 -13.92
N HIS A 402 17.43 2.64 -13.30
CA HIS A 402 17.69 1.27 -13.76
C HIS A 402 16.55 0.67 -14.61
N GLY A 403 15.54 1.44 -15.00
CA GLY A 403 14.28 0.94 -15.57
C GLY A 403 14.46 -0.01 -16.76
N ALA A 404 15.32 0.34 -17.71
CA ALA A 404 15.59 -0.51 -18.87
C ALA A 404 16.27 -1.85 -18.51
N GLU A 405 17.11 -1.89 -17.48
CA GLU A 405 17.72 -3.12 -16.99
C GLU A 405 16.70 -3.98 -16.24
N LEU A 406 15.90 -3.36 -15.38
CA LEU A 406 14.85 -4.00 -14.61
C LEU A 406 13.81 -4.66 -15.51
N GLN A 407 13.32 -3.97 -16.52
CA GLN A 407 12.37 -4.53 -17.48
C GLN A 407 12.90 -5.76 -18.23
N ARG A 408 14.23 -5.86 -18.41
CA ARG A 408 14.86 -7.05 -19.02
C ARG A 408 15.15 -8.18 -18.04
N LYS A 409 15.50 -7.85 -16.78
CA LYS A 409 16.06 -8.83 -15.85
C LYS A 409 15.13 -9.19 -14.70
N ALA A 410 14.30 -8.30 -14.24
CA ALA A 410 13.42 -8.57 -13.09
C ALA A 410 12.37 -9.64 -13.44
N VAL A 411 12.27 -10.64 -12.59
CA VAL A 411 11.22 -11.67 -12.65
C VAL A 411 10.07 -11.28 -11.74
N VAL A 412 10.38 -10.78 -10.55
CA VAL A 412 9.42 -10.33 -9.55
C VAL A 412 10.11 -9.40 -8.55
N TYR A 413 9.38 -8.42 -8.06
CA TYR A 413 9.72 -7.64 -6.88
C TYR A 413 8.80 -8.01 -5.72
N ILE A 414 9.36 -8.32 -4.56
CA ILE A 414 8.62 -8.64 -3.34
C ILE A 414 8.90 -7.55 -2.33
N ASN A 415 7.86 -6.82 -1.97
CA ASN A 415 7.89 -5.75 -1.00
C ASN A 415 7.47 -6.22 0.39
N SER A 416 7.93 -5.57 1.40
CA SER A 416 7.29 -5.41 2.71
C SER A 416 7.57 -4.03 3.23
N ASP A 417 6.86 -3.67 4.28
CA ASP A 417 6.93 -2.40 4.97
C ASP A 417 6.82 -2.67 6.47
N GLY A 418 6.00 -1.92 7.22
CA GLY A 418 5.70 -2.26 8.60
C GLY A 418 5.04 -3.63 8.77
N ASN A 419 5.28 -4.27 9.91
CA ASN A 419 4.76 -5.60 10.24
C ASN A 419 4.26 -5.65 11.68
N ALA A 420 3.20 -6.43 11.92
CA ALA A 420 2.58 -6.58 13.22
C ALA A 420 2.04 -8.01 13.41
N ARG A 421 1.63 -8.34 14.63
CA ARG A 421 0.96 -9.63 14.89
C ARG A 421 -0.40 -9.71 14.20
N GLY A 422 -0.76 -10.93 13.78
CA GLY A 422 -2.09 -11.18 13.24
C GLY A 422 -2.09 -12.08 12.01
N PHE A 423 -2.78 -11.66 10.98
CA PHE A 423 -3.08 -12.45 9.80
C PHE A 423 -2.21 -12.04 8.63
N LEU A 424 -1.89 -13.00 7.77
CA LEU A 424 -1.20 -12.72 6.52
C LEU A 424 -2.03 -11.74 5.67
N SER A 425 -1.39 -10.68 5.23
CA SER A 425 -1.84 -9.78 4.18
C SER A 425 -0.92 -9.92 2.97
N ALA A 426 -1.50 -10.00 1.78
CA ALA A 426 -0.74 -10.03 0.55
C ALA A 426 -1.49 -9.29 -0.56
N GLY A 427 -0.74 -8.61 -1.43
CA GLY A 427 -1.27 -7.91 -2.59
C GLY A 427 -0.31 -7.98 -3.78
N GLY A 428 -0.78 -7.56 -4.97
CA GLY A 428 0.07 -7.44 -6.14
C GLY A 428 -0.40 -8.18 -7.38
N SER A 429 0.54 -8.76 -8.11
CA SER A 429 0.29 -9.49 -9.34
C SER A 429 -0.44 -10.80 -9.06
N HIS A 430 -1.72 -10.85 -9.41
CA HIS A 430 -2.62 -11.97 -9.08
C HIS A 430 -2.21 -13.30 -9.72
N SER A 431 -1.35 -13.30 -10.73
CA SER A 431 -0.76 -14.52 -11.26
C SER A 431 0.07 -15.30 -10.24
N TYR A 432 0.54 -14.64 -9.16
CA TYR A 432 1.25 -15.26 -8.03
C TYR A 432 0.36 -15.62 -6.84
N GLN A 433 -0.95 -15.37 -6.90
CA GLN A 433 -1.88 -15.68 -5.79
C GLN A 433 -1.75 -17.12 -5.29
N HIS A 434 -1.68 -18.09 -6.21
CA HIS A 434 -1.52 -19.49 -5.85
C HIS A 434 -0.20 -19.77 -5.12
N LEU A 435 0.92 -19.18 -5.57
CA LEU A 435 2.23 -19.32 -4.92
C LEU A 435 2.21 -18.77 -3.48
N VAL A 436 1.60 -17.59 -3.27
CA VAL A 436 1.43 -17.01 -1.93
C VAL A 436 0.65 -17.96 -1.03
N ASN A 437 -0.46 -18.52 -1.52
CA ASN A 437 -1.28 -19.47 -0.75
C ASN A 437 -0.58 -20.80 -0.48
N GLN A 438 0.25 -21.28 -1.40
CA GLN A 438 1.10 -22.47 -1.15
C GLN A 438 2.10 -22.21 -0.03
N VAL A 439 2.78 -21.05 -0.02
CA VAL A 439 3.68 -20.66 1.05
C VAL A 439 2.92 -20.51 2.37
N ALA A 440 1.76 -19.85 2.34
CA ALA A 440 0.90 -19.67 3.52
C ALA A 440 0.43 -20.99 4.15
N ALA A 441 0.25 -22.04 3.35
CA ALA A 441 -0.09 -23.38 3.84
C ALA A 441 1.09 -24.06 4.57
N ASP A 442 2.33 -23.70 4.24
CA ASP A 442 3.54 -24.32 4.77
C ASP A 442 4.18 -23.56 5.95
N VAL A 443 3.86 -22.27 6.13
CA VAL A 443 4.35 -21.44 7.23
C VAL A 443 3.41 -21.57 8.44
N ARG A 444 3.98 -21.82 9.63
CA ARG A 444 3.22 -21.94 10.87
C ARG A 444 2.98 -20.58 11.51
N ASP A 445 1.74 -20.35 11.91
CA ASP A 445 1.36 -19.22 12.74
C ASP A 445 1.89 -19.41 14.18
N PRO A 446 2.61 -18.40 14.74
CA PRO A 446 3.27 -18.57 16.03
C PRO A 446 2.32 -18.59 17.23
N GLN A 447 1.12 -18.03 17.10
CA GLN A 447 0.15 -17.99 18.21
C GLN A 447 -0.72 -19.25 18.25
N THR A 448 -1.16 -19.73 17.08
CA THR A 448 -2.15 -20.81 17.00
C THR A 448 -1.55 -22.17 16.68
N GLY A 449 -0.34 -22.18 16.08
CA GLY A 449 0.34 -23.41 15.67
C GLY A 449 -0.22 -24.08 14.40
N VAL A 450 -1.33 -23.59 13.83
CA VAL A 450 -1.81 -24.00 12.50
C VAL A 450 -1.03 -23.27 11.42
N SER A 451 -1.30 -23.53 10.14
CA SER A 451 -0.67 -22.71 9.08
C SER A 451 -1.26 -21.31 9.05
N VAL A 452 -0.46 -20.31 8.62
CA VAL A 452 -0.97 -18.94 8.44
C VAL A 452 -2.09 -18.88 7.39
N GLY A 453 -2.07 -19.77 6.40
CA GLY A 453 -3.14 -19.91 5.41
C GLY A 453 -4.43 -20.46 6.01
N GLU A 454 -4.36 -21.43 6.91
CA GLU A 454 -5.53 -21.95 7.64
C GLU A 454 -6.15 -20.88 8.54
N ARG A 455 -5.30 -20.12 9.24
CA ARG A 455 -5.74 -19.01 10.08
C ARG A 455 -6.41 -17.90 9.27
N LEU A 456 -5.88 -17.55 8.09
CA LEU A 456 -6.49 -16.59 7.16
C LEU A 456 -7.85 -17.06 6.66
N ARG A 457 -7.99 -18.35 6.30
CA ARG A 457 -9.29 -18.94 5.89
C ARG A 457 -10.33 -18.85 7.01
N ALA A 458 -9.92 -19.10 8.25
CA ALA A 458 -10.80 -18.96 9.42
C ALA A 458 -11.26 -17.52 9.61
N ARG A 459 -10.37 -16.54 9.48
CA ARG A 459 -10.71 -15.11 9.53
C ARG A 459 -11.74 -14.73 8.46
N ILE A 460 -11.49 -15.10 7.21
CA ILE A 460 -12.42 -14.85 6.09
C ILE A 460 -13.83 -15.40 6.39
N ALA A 461 -13.90 -16.62 6.92
CA ALA A 461 -15.18 -17.24 7.27
C ALA A 461 -15.91 -16.50 8.41
N VAL A 462 -15.18 -16.07 9.44
CA VAL A 462 -15.75 -15.31 10.57
C VAL A 462 -16.26 -13.94 10.10
N GLU A 463 -15.43 -13.17 9.41
CA GLU A 463 -15.80 -11.84 8.88
C GLU A 463 -17.02 -11.91 7.94
N ALA A 464 -17.13 -12.95 7.11
CA ALA A 464 -18.29 -13.15 6.24
C ALA A 464 -19.58 -13.47 7.01
N SER A 465 -19.48 -13.98 8.26
CA SER A 465 -20.63 -14.29 9.12
C SER A 465 -21.15 -13.09 9.91
N GLU A 466 -20.37 -12.01 9.98
CA GLU A 466 -20.72 -10.82 10.75
C GLU A 466 -21.90 -10.06 10.14
N LYS A 467 -22.65 -9.38 11.03
CA LYS A 467 -23.75 -8.51 10.59
C LYS A 467 -23.19 -7.31 9.83
N GLY A 468 -23.54 -7.19 8.56
CA GLY A 468 -23.06 -6.11 7.69
C GLY A 468 -21.89 -6.49 6.78
N ALA A 469 -21.41 -7.73 6.86
CA ALA A 469 -20.39 -8.23 5.93
C ALA A 469 -20.78 -7.97 4.47
N SER A 470 -19.81 -7.49 3.67
CA SER A 470 -20.01 -7.15 2.26
C SER A 470 -20.39 -8.38 1.43
N ALA A 471 -21.04 -8.15 0.30
CA ALA A 471 -21.37 -9.22 -0.64
C ALA A 471 -20.08 -9.89 -1.19
N GLU A 472 -19.05 -9.10 -1.41
CA GLU A 472 -17.74 -9.58 -1.87
C GLU A 472 -17.09 -10.51 -0.86
N ARG A 473 -17.04 -10.13 0.44
CA ARG A 473 -16.49 -10.99 1.51
C ARG A 473 -17.26 -12.30 1.65
N LYS A 474 -18.60 -12.28 1.52
CA LYS A 474 -19.42 -13.49 1.54
C LYS A 474 -19.17 -14.40 0.36
N GLU A 475 -18.99 -13.83 -0.83
CA GLU A 475 -18.62 -14.58 -2.04
C GLU A 475 -17.26 -15.24 -1.91
N GLU A 476 -16.25 -14.49 -1.42
CA GLU A 476 -14.91 -15.00 -1.15
C GLU A 476 -14.94 -16.16 -0.15
N ALA A 477 -15.63 -16.00 0.98
CA ALA A 477 -15.76 -17.05 1.98
C ALA A 477 -16.40 -18.33 1.40
N LYS A 478 -17.41 -18.18 0.55
CA LYS A 478 -18.04 -19.31 -0.15
C LYS A 478 -17.05 -20.00 -1.10
N ALA A 479 -16.27 -19.25 -1.86
CA ALA A 479 -15.26 -19.80 -2.77
C ALA A 479 -14.15 -20.52 -1.99
N VAL A 480 -13.64 -19.93 -0.90
CA VAL A 480 -12.61 -20.50 -0.02
C VAL A 480 -13.12 -21.78 0.64
N ALA A 481 -14.36 -21.82 1.12
CA ALA A 481 -14.98 -23.03 1.65
C ALA A 481 -15.13 -24.14 0.59
N GLY A 482 -15.26 -23.77 -0.69
CA GLY A 482 -15.26 -24.67 -1.84
C GLY A 482 -13.86 -25.12 -2.30
N GLY A 483 -12.80 -24.71 -1.61
CA GLY A 483 -11.41 -25.10 -1.89
C GLY A 483 -10.62 -24.10 -2.75
N ALA A 484 -11.17 -22.92 -3.05
CA ALA A 484 -10.40 -21.86 -3.72
C ALA A 484 -9.32 -21.26 -2.79
N ASP A 485 -8.29 -20.69 -3.38
CA ASP A 485 -7.30 -19.92 -2.67
C ASP A 485 -7.91 -18.59 -2.16
N PRO A 486 -7.60 -18.13 -0.93
CA PRO A 486 -7.81 -16.74 -0.53
C PRO A 486 -7.26 -15.75 -1.56
N ARG A 487 -8.02 -14.71 -1.83
CA ARG A 487 -7.62 -13.67 -2.79
C ARG A 487 -6.50 -12.80 -2.20
N ILE A 488 -5.55 -12.42 -3.03
CA ILE A 488 -4.64 -11.31 -2.70
C ILE A 488 -5.25 -9.99 -3.13
N ALA A 489 -4.80 -8.87 -2.53
CA ALA A 489 -5.33 -7.55 -2.81
C ALA A 489 -4.72 -6.94 -4.09
N ALA A 490 -5.43 -6.00 -4.71
CA ALA A 490 -4.81 -5.08 -5.65
C ALA A 490 -3.99 -4.04 -4.88
N LEU A 491 -2.84 -3.64 -5.40
CA LEU A 491 -1.98 -2.61 -4.80
C LEU A 491 -2.31 -1.23 -5.36
N GLY A 492 -2.51 -0.29 -4.45
CA GLY A 492 -2.68 1.13 -4.74
C GLY A 492 -1.36 1.88 -4.66
N SER A 493 -1.11 2.60 -3.56
CA SER A 493 0.11 3.33 -3.28
C SER A 493 0.47 3.21 -1.80
N GLY A 494 1.56 3.84 -1.38
CA GLY A 494 1.95 3.96 0.03
C GLY A 494 3.05 3.00 0.44
N SER A 495 3.76 2.38 -0.51
CA SER A 495 5.04 1.73 -0.28
C SER A 495 5.82 1.52 -1.60
N ASP A 496 7.03 1.03 -1.50
CA ASP A 496 8.06 0.92 -2.54
C ASP A 496 7.73 0.01 -3.74
N PHE A 497 6.59 -0.67 -3.72
CA PHE A 497 6.12 -1.48 -4.86
C PHE A 497 5.63 -0.63 -6.04
N SER A 498 5.35 0.66 -5.83
CA SER A 498 4.64 1.51 -6.80
C SER A 498 5.39 1.66 -8.12
N ALA A 499 6.68 1.96 -8.09
CA ALA A 499 7.48 2.14 -9.30
C ALA A 499 7.58 0.85 -10.12
N TYR A 500 7.73 -0.28 -9.47
CA TYR A 500 7.87 -1.59 -10.11
C TYR A 500 6.59 -2.04 -10.80
N LEU A 501 5.44 -2.03 -10.07
CA LEU A 501 4.16 -2.49 -10.60
C LEU A 501 3.54 -1.50 -11.58
N GLN A 502 3.51 -0.22 -11.21
CA GLN A 502 2.63 0.76 -11.86
C GLN A 502 3.32 1.60 -12.93
N HIS A 503 4.65 1.71 -12.88
CA HIS A 503 5.45 2.43 -13.87
C HIS A 503 6.19 1.48 -14.80
N LEU A 504 6.95 0.52 -14.27
CA LEU A 504 7.78 -0.40 -15.05
C LEU A 504 7.04 -1.65 -15.54
N GLY A 505 5.87 -2.00 -14.97
CA GLY A 505 5.09 -3.19 -15.33
C GLY A 505 5.81 -4.47 -14.98
N LEU A 506 6.42 -4.53 -13.81
CA LEU A 506 7.05 -5.72 -13.27
C LEU A 506 6.07 -6.48 -12.37
N ALA A 507 6.10 -7.79 -12.43
CA ALA A 507 5.37 -8.60 -11.48
C ALA A 507 5.83 -8.25 -10.05
N THR A 508 4.85 -7.97 -9.18
CA THR A 508 5.13 -7.43 -7.86
C THR A 508 4.22 -8.05 -6.80
N LEU A 509 4.77 -8.34 -5.65
CA LEU A 509 4.04 -8.75 -4.45
C LEU A 509 4.37 -7.80 -3.30
N ASP A 510 3.40 -7.55 -2.44
CA ASP A 510 3.57 -6.93 -1.13
C ASP A 510 3.06 -7.88 -0.07
N VAL A 511 3.83 -8.12 1.01
CA VAL A 511 3.51 -9.11 2.05
C VAL A 511 3.78 -8.58 3.45
N SER A 512 2.83 -8.77 4.35
CA SER A 512 2.91 -8.35 5.75
C SER A 512 2.00 -9.20 6.64
N TYR A 513 2.07 -8.99 7.94
CA TYR A 513 1.11 -9.49 8.92
C TYR A 513 0.50 -8.32 9.68
N GLY A 514 -0.73 -8.50 10.18
CA GLY A 514 -1.42 -7.48 10.96
C GLY A 514 -2.87 -7.84 11.28
N GLY A 515 -3.58 -6.88 11.87
CA GLY A 515 -5.01 -7.00 12.16
C GLY A 515 -5.35 -7.69 13.49
N GLU A 516 -4.40 -7.75 14.43
CA GLU A 516 -4.63 -8.09 15.83
C GLU A 516 -4.11 -6.99 16.75
N GLY A 517 -4.97 -6.55 17.65
CA GLY A 517 -4.69 -5.41 18.52
C GLY A 517 -4.55 -4.10 17.71
N GLU A 518 -4.49 -3.00 18.40
CA GLU A 518 -4.25 -1.70 17.78
C GLU A 518 -2.75 -1.49 17.60
N SER A 519 -2.29 -1.32 16.38
CA SER A 519 -0.89 -1.12 16.06
C SER A 519 -0.59 0.25 15.41
N GLY A 520 -1.63 0.95 14.93
CA GLY A 520 -1.48 2.21 14.19
C GLY A 520 -1.41 3.47 15.05
N GLY A 521 -1.78 3.38 16.34
CA GLY A 521 -1.98 4.53 17.20
C GLY A 521 -0.78 5.40 17.51
N VAL A 522 0.43 4.98 17.18
CA VAL A 522 1.67 5.76 17.35
C VAL A 522 2.35 6.08 16.03
N TYR A 523 1.73 5.71 14.93
CA TYR A 523 2.22 5.89 13.57
C TYR A 523 2.74 7.31 13.32
N HIS A 524 3.98 7.44 12.83
CA HIS A 524 4.68 8.68 12.52
C HIS A 524 4.86 9.66 13.70
N SER A 525 4.84 9.15 14.93
CA SER A 525 5.12 9.93 16.16
C SER A 525 6.42 9.47 16.81
N VAL A 526 6.88 10.19 17.85
CA VAL A 526 8.03 9.76 18.66
C VAL A 526 7.76 8.47 19.44
N TYR A 527 6.54 7.98 19.43
CA TYR A 527 6.13 6.77 20.14
C TYR A 527 6.11 5.52 19.25
N ASP A 528 6.38 5.65 17.94
CA ASP A 528 6.74 4.48 17.11
C ASP A 528 8.16 4.03 17.45
N SER A 529 8.29 3.48 18.65
CA SER A 529 9.52 3.17 19.35
C SER A 529 9.73 1.66 19.48
N TYR A 530 10.97 1.27 19.75
CA TYR A 530 11.30 -0.12 20.09
C TYR A 530 10.43 -0.68 21.22
N ASP A 531 10.17 0.13 22.26
CA ASP A 531 9.38 -0.28 23.42
C ASP A 531 7.90 -0.45 23.09
N HIS A 532 7.34 0.39 22.24
CA HIS A 532 5.97 0.23 21.74
C HIS A 532 5.85 -1.05 20.90
N HIS A 533 6.75 -1.25 19.92
CA HIS A 533 6.74 -2.41 19.04
C HIS A 533 6.79 -3.73 19.83
N ARG A 534 7.82 -3.89 20.69
CA ARG A 534 8.01 -5.12 21.46
C ARG A 534 6.93 -5.42 22.50
N ARG A 535 6.15 -4.41 22.91
CA ARG A 535 5.10 -4.58 23.94
C ARG A 535 3.73 -4.84 23.35
N PHE A 536 3.38 -4.17 22.26
CA PHE A 536 2.04 -4.15 21.71
C PHE A 536 1.93 -4.68 20.29
N VAL A 537 2.92 -4.40 19.44
CA VAL A 537 2.86 -4.74 18.01
C VAL A 537 3.28 -6.19 17.78
N ASP A 538 4.49 -6.57 18.16
CA ASP A 538 4.97 -7.96 18.06
C ASP A 538 5.79 -8.40 19.28
N PRO A 539 5.15 -8.77 20.39
CA PRO A 539 5.84 -9.29 21.58
C PRO A 539 6.67 -10.51 21.26
N GLY A 540 7.99 -10.35 21.35
CA GLY A 540 8.96 -11.44 21.08
C GLY A 540 9.39 -11.54 19.62
N PHE A 541 8.99 -10.62 18.74
CA PHE A 541 9.40 -10.54 17.31
C PHE A 541 9.06 -11.81 16.53
N VAL A 542 7.96 -12.46 16.93
CA VAL A 542 7.58 -13.76 16.37
C VAL A 542 6.87 -13.61 15.03
N TYR A 543 6.13 -12.52 14.83
CA TYR A 543 5.51 -12.21 13.54
C TYR A 543 6.48 -11.56 12.56
N ASP A 544 7.47 -10.79 13.03
CA ASP A 544 8.58 -10.34 12.20
C ASP A 544 9.37 -11.55 11.67
N ALA A 545 9.61 -12.55 12.52
CA ALA A 545 10.20 -13.82 12.09
C ALA A 545 9.28 -14.63 11.16
N THR A 546 7.96 -14.52 11.32
CA THR A 546 7.00 -15.20 10.44
C THR A 546 6.95 -14.54 9.07
N LEU A 547 7.05 -13.20 9.01
CA LEU A 547 7.22 -12.47 7.76
C LEU A 547 8.51 -12.90 7.04
N ALA A 548 9.65 -12.96 7.76
CA ALA A 548 10.91 -13.44 7.19
C ALA A 548 10.79 -14.85 6.60
N LYS A 549 10.08 -15.77 7.27
CA LYS A 549 9.82 -17.11 6.74
C LYS A 549 8.92 -17.09 5.50
N THR A 550 7.89 -16.26 5.51
CA THR A 550 6.93 -16.17 4.39
C THR A 550 7.58 -15.59 3.15
N ALA A 551 8.15 -14.39 3.26
CA ALA A 551 8.81 -13.71 2.16
C ALA A 551 10.06 -14.49 1.68
N GLY A 552 10.88 -14.97 2.60
CA GLY A 552 12.06 -15.76 2.26
C GLY A 552 11.73 -17.08 1.55
N ARG A 553 10.64 -17.76 1.89
CA ARG A 553 10.21 -18.96 1.15
C ARG A 553 9.68 -18.61 -0.25
N LEU A 554 9.00 -17.47 -0.43
CA LEU A 554 8.66 -16.96 -1.76
C LEU A 554 9.93 -16.74 -2.58
N VAL A 555 10.93 -16.06 -2.02
CA VAL A 555 12.24 -15.82 -2.66
C VAL A 555 12.93 -17.14 -3.02
N LEU A 556 13.02 -18.09 -2.11
CA LEU A 556 13.69 -19.39 -2.34
C LEU A 556 13.01 -20.20 -3.45
N ARG A 557 11.66 -20.26 -3.44
CA ARG A 557 10.90 -20.95 -4.49
C ARG A 557 11.11 -20.31 -5.86
N LEU A 558 11.05 -19.00 -5.93
CA LEU A 558 11.26 -18.23 -7.16
C LEU A 558 12.71 -18.32 -7.65
N ALA A 559 13.67 -18.27 -6.73
CA ALA A 559 15.10 -18.39 -7.05
C ALA A 559 15.46 -19.72 -7.72
N ASP A 560 14.85 -20.83 -7.27
CA ASP A 560 15.18 -22.19 -7.71
C ASP A 560 14.19 -22.79 -8.71
N ALA A 561 13.09 -22.10 -9.00
CA ALA A 561 12.07 -22.61 -9.90
C ALA A 561 12.63 -22.90 -11.31
N GLY A 562 12.43 -24.13 -11.77
CA GLY A 562 12.74 -24.52 -13.14
C GLY A 562 11.61 -24.21 -14.13
N LEU A 563 10.39 -23.98 -13.62
CA LEU A 563 9.17 -23.70 -14.38
C LEU A 563 8.55 -22.42 -13.83
N PRO A 564 7.72 -21.72 -14.64
CA PRO A 564 6.90 -20.62 -14.12
C PRO A 564 6.05 -21.07 -12.94
N LEU A 565 5.99 -20.23 -11.89
CA LEU A 565 5.17 -20.47 -10.69
C LEU A 565 3.86 -19.69 -10.72
N GLN A 566 3.65 -18.90 -11.75
CA GLN A 566 2.41 -18.17 -11.99
C GLN A 566 1.27 -19.12 -12.35
N ARG A 567 0.07 -18.75 -11.92
CA ARG A 567 -1.19 -19.32 -12.32
C ARG A 567 -2.05 -18.22 -12.92
N PHE A 568 -2.10 -18.19 -14.25
CA PHE A 568 -2.70 -17.09 -15.00
C PHE A 568 -4.22 -17.07 -14.95
N GLY A 569 -4.85 -18.20 -14.62
CA GLY A 569 -6.28 -18.29 -14.35
C GLY A 569 -6.71 -17.36 -13.21
N ASP A 570 -5.91 -17.23 -12.15
CA ASP A 570 -6.21 -16.36 -11.02
C ASP A 570 -6.23 -14.88 -11.44
N PHE A 571 -5.29 -14.45 -12.30
CA PHE A 571 -5.29 -13.10 -12.87
C PHE A 571 -6.51 -12.89 -13.80
N ALA A 572 -6.81 -13.83 -14.68
CA ALA A 572 -7.93 -13.72 -15.60
C ALA A 572 -9.29 -13.64 -14.89
N ASP A 573 -9.48 -14.42 -13.83
CA ASP A 573 -10.70 -14.38 -13.02
C ASP A 573 -10.81 -13.06 -12.22
N THR A 574 -9.68 -12.55 -11.72
CA THR A 574 -9.61 -11.26 -11.05
C THR A 574 -9.98 -10.09 -11.97
N VAL A 575 -9.42 -10.05 -13.18
CA VAL A 575 -9.74 -8.99 -14.16
C VAL A 575 -11.21 -9.08 -14.62
N ALA A 576 -11.75 -10.31 -14.77
CA ALA A 576 -13.16 -10.49 -15.08
C ALA A 576 -14.09 -9.92 -13.99
N ARG A 577 -13.71 -10.09 -12.71
CA ARG A 577 -14.42 -9.50 -11.58
C ARG A 577 -14.33 -7.97 -11.62
N TYR A 578 -13.15 -7.40 -11.85
CA TYR A 578 -12.98 -5.94 -11.98
C TYR A 578 -13.82 -5.34 -13.10
N LEU A 579 -13.92 -6.04 -14.24
CA LEU A 579 -14.80 -5.61 -15.33
C LEU A 579 -16.27 -5.64 -14.92
N ALA A 580 -16.72 -6.68 -14.21
CA ALA A 580 -18.09 -6.76 -13.70
C ALA A 580 -18.40 -5.60 -12.72
N GLU A 581 -17.46 -5.28 -11.82
CA GLU A 581 -17.58 -4.15 -10.89
C GLU A 581 -17.70 -2.81 -11.61
N VAL A 582 -16.87 -2.56 -12.62
CA VAL A 582 -16.90 -1.29 -13.39
C VAL A 582 -18.18 -1.16 -14.20
N LYS A 583 -18.71 -2.26 -14.73
CA LYS A 583 -20.04 -2.27 -15.39
C LYS A 583 -21.16 -1.95 -14.41
N ALA A 584 -21.14 -2.60 -13.24
CA ALA A 584 -22.10 -2.34 -12.17
C ALA A 584 -22.03 -0.89 -11.67
N LEU A 585 -20.80 -0.30 -11.59
CA LEU A 585 -20.62 1.11 -11.28
C LEU A 585 -21.31 2.02 -12.31
N ALA A 586 -21.10 1.79 -13.61
CA ALA A 586 -21.74 2.59 -14.68
C ALA A 586 -23.28 2.49 -14.64
N ASP A 587 -23.81 1.29 -14.36
CA ASP A 587 -25.25 1.08 -14.22
C ASP A 587 -25.79 1.76 -12.96
N GLY A 588 -25.07 1.66 -11.82
CA GLY A 588 -25.41 2.33 -10.57
C GLY A 588 -25.44 3.85 -10.71
N GLU A 589 -24.46 4.46 -11.42
CA GLU A 589 -24.46 5.88 -11.72
C GLU A 589 -25.70 6.30 -12.55
N ARG A 590 -26.09 5.50 -13.52
CA ARG A 590 -27.29 5.75 -14.35
C ARG A 590 -28.58 5.68 -13.54
N GLU A 591 -28.71 4.64 -12.72
CA GLU A 591 -29.87 4.47 -11.82
C GLU A 591 -29.91 5.58 -10.75
N GLY A 592 -28.77 5.91 -10.15
CA GLY A 592 -28.62 7.00 -9.19
C GLY A 592 -29.04 8.34 -9.78
N TYR A 593 -28.59 8.68 -10.98
CA TYR A 593 -29.00 9.90 -11.67
C TYR A 593 -30.51 9.94 -11.93
N ALA A 594 -31.11 8.84 -12.41
CA ALA A 594 -32.54 8.75 -12.67
C ALA A 594 -33.37 8.89 -11.37
N ALA A 595 -32.90 8.32 -10.26
CA ALA A 595 -33.55 8.45 -8.95
C ALA A 595 -33.46 9.87 -8.43
N GLN A 596 -32.29 10.51 -8.48
CA GLN A 596 -32.08 11.91 -8.06
C GLN A 596 -32.94 12.89 -8.87
N GLY A 597 -33.12 12.68 -10.17
CA GLY A 597 -33.97 13.52 -11.02
C GLY A 597 -35.42 13.60 -10.51
N LYS A 598 -35.96 12.47 -9.97
CA LYS A 598 -37.28 12.43 -9.35
C LYS A 598 -37.36 13.19 -8.03
N LEU A 599 -36.26 13.22 -7.27
CA LEU A 599 -36.20 13.85 -5.95
C LEU A 599 -35.96 15.36 -6.03
N ARG A 600 -35.21 15.86 -7.04
CA ARG A 600 -34.82 17.27 -7.17
C ARG A 600 -36.01 18.23 -7.27
N ALA A 601 -37.14 17.81 -7.85
CA ALA A 601 -38.26 18.69 -8.11
C ALA A 601 -38.92 19.27 -6.82
N LYS A 602 -39.08 18.45 -5.77
CA LYS A 602 -39.72 18.87 -4.51
C LYS A 602 -39.19 18.16 -3.26
N ALA A 603 -38.70 16.92 -3.37
CA ALA A 603 -38.49 16.06 -2.21
C ALA A 603 -37.40 16.58 -1.28
N TYR A 604 -36.28 17.03 -1.79
CA TYR A 604 -35.18 17.57 -0.96
C TYR A 604 -35.65 18.72 -0.09
N ARG A 605 -36.41 19.69 -0.63
CA ARG A 605 -36.92 20.83 0.13
C ARG A 605 -37.98 20.43 1.18
N LEU A 606 -38.77 19.40 0.90
CA LEU A 606 -39.84 18.95 1.84
C LEU A 606 -39.34 18.03 2.93
N ALA A 607 -38.24 17.29 2.66
CA ALA A 607 -37.64 16.38 3.59
C ALA A 607 -36.59 17.03 4.51
N ASP A 608 -36.22 18.27 4.22
CA ASP A 608 -35.16 18.98 4.92
C ASP A 608 -35.68 19.67 6.20
N ASP A 609 -34.77 19.94 7.14
CA ASP A 609 -35.04 20.74 8.32
C ASP A 609 -35.15 22.22 7.92
N PRO A 610 -36.35 22.88 8.06
CA PRO A 610 -36.50 24.28 7.67
C PRO A 610 -35.59 25.26 8.45
N LEU A 611 -35.11 24.85 9.65
CA LEU A 611 -34.20 25.67 10.45
C LEU A 611 -32.77 25.57 9.99
N HIS A 612 -32.43 24.46 9.33
CA HIS A 612 -31.07 24.17 8.85
C HIS A 612 -31.10 23.62 7.42
N PRO A 613 -31.59 24.39 6.44
CA PRO A 613 -31.82 23.89 5.09
C PRO A 613 -30.52 23.46 4.41
N LEU A 614 -30.61 22.39 3.60
CA LEU A 614 -29.53 21.91 2.73
C LEU A 614 -29.90 22.21 1.27
N ALA A 615 -28.94 22.68 0.49
CA ALA A 615 -29.12 22.76 -0.96
C ALA A 615 -29.30 21.36 -1.55
N ALA A 616 -30.15 21.22 -2.57
CA ALA A 616 -30.23 19.98 -3.32
C ALA A 616 -28.88 19.65 -3.97
N PRO A 617 -28.55 18.35 -4.15
CA PRO A 617 -27.34 17.99 -4.92
C PRO A 617 -27.35 18.63 -6.31
N ALA A 618 -26.18 19.01 -6.80
CA ALA A 618 -26.00 19.57 -8.15
C ALA A 618 -26.53 18.60 -9.22
N ASP A 619 -26.95 19.14 -10.35
CA ASP A 619 -27.29 18.33 -11.52
C ASP A 619 -26.00 17.99 -12.28
N GLU A 620 -25.57 16.76 -12.17
CA GLU A 620 -24.35 16.28 -12.84
C GLU A 620 -24.60 15.83 -14.29
N GLY A 621 -25.83 15.91 -14.77
CA GLY A 621 -26.22 15.51 -16.13
C GLY A 621 -26.44 13.99 -16.30
N PRO A 622 -26.98 13.57 -17.46
CA PRO A 622 -27.28 12.17 -17.72
C PRO A 622 -26.01 11.33 -17.91
N VAL A 623 -26.11 10.05 -17.55
CA VAL A 623 -25.05 9.05 -17.74
C VAL A 623 -25.22 8.38 -19.11
N PRO A 624 -24.31 8.61 -20.08
CA PRO A 624 -24.38 7.97 -21.37
C PRO A 624 -24.03 6.47 -21.32
N PHE A 625 -24.22 5.77 -22.42
CA PHE A 625 -23.74 4.41 -22.57
C PHE A 625 -22.20 4.39 -22.63
N VAL A 626 -21.58 3.47 -21.88
CA VAL A 626 -20.14 3.18 -21.94
C VAL A 626 -19.93 1.90 -22.73
N GLU A 627 -19.06 1.95 -23.73
CA GLU A 627 -18.78 0.83 -24.62
C GLU A 627 -17.74 -0.11 -24.01
N PHE A 628 -18.17 -1.32 -23.62
CA PHE A 628 -17.31 -2.33 -23.00
C PHE A 628 -16.97 -3.51 -23.93
N ALA A 629 -17.48 -3.56 -25.19
CA ALA A 629 -17.34 -4.75 -26.03
C ALA A 629 -15.89 -5.18 -26.28
N ALA A 630 -14.98 -4.21 -26.50
CA ALA A 630 -13.56 -4.51 -26.69
C ALA A 630 -12.97 -5.17 -25.42
N LEU A 631 -13.31 -4.64 -24.24
CA LEU A 631 -12.83 -5.14 -22.96
C LEU A 631 -13.46 -6.51 -22.61
N ASP A 632 -14.76 -6.71 -22.91
CA ASP A 632 -15.42 -8.02 -22.75
C ASP A 632 -14.75 -9.11 -23.60
N ASN A 633 -14.46 -8.80 -24.86
CA ASN A 633 -13.81 -9.74 -25.78
C ASN A 633 -12.40 -10.10 -25.31
N ALA A 634 -11.62 -9.10 -24.86
CA ALA A 634 -10.28 -9.30 -24.37
C ALA A 634 -10.25 -10.14 -23.07
N VAL A 635 -11.15 -9.89 -22.14
CA VAL A 635 -11.29 -10.70 -20.91
C VAL A 635 -11.69 -12.14 -21.25
N ALA A 636 -12.60 -12.33 -22.19
CA ALA A 636 -12.98 -13.68 -22.65
C ALA A 636 -11.80 -14.41 -23.33
N HIS A 637 -10.99 -13.71 -24.12
CA HIS A 637 -9.77 -14.27 -24.71
C HIS A 637 -8.75 -14.63 -23.61
N LEU A 638 -8.44 -13.69 -22.71
CA LEU A 638 -7.53 -13.91 -21.59
C LEU A 638 -7.92 -15.15 -20.78
N LYS A 639 -9.19 -15.32 -20.43
CA LYS A 639 -9.67 -16.51 -19.69
C LYS A 639 -9.38 -17.81 -20.41
N ARG A 640 -9.60 -17.87 -21.74
CA ARG A 640 -9.32 -19.07 -22.55
C ARG A 640 -7.82 -19.36 -22.59
N SER A 641 -6.99 -18.36 -22.89
CA SER A 641 -5.54 -18.50 -22.99
C SER A 641 -4.91 -18.89 -21.67
N ALA A 642 -5.33 -18.26 -20.56
CA ALA A 642 -4.87 -18.58 -19.21
C ALA A 642 -5.21 -20.03 -18.83
N ALA A 643 -6.46 -20.45 -18.99
CA ALA A 643 -6.88 -21.82 -18.69
C ALA A 643 -6.13 -22.85 -19.53
N ALA A 644 -5.93 -22.58 -20.83
CA ALA A 644 -5.20 -23.49 -21.73
C ALA A 644 -3.70 -23.58 -21.34
N PHE A 645 -3.07 -22.45 -21.03
CA PHE A 645 -1.69 -22.42 -20.60
C PHE A 645 -1.48 -23.16 -19.27
N ASP A 646 -2.28 -22.85 -18.23
CA ASP A 646 -2.18 -23.46 -16.90
C ASP A 646 -2.38 -25.00 -17.00
N ALA A 647 -3.36 -25.46 -17.78
CA ALA A 647 -3.58 -26.88 -18.01
C ALA A 647 -2.40 -27.55 -18.75
N ALA A 648 -1.84 -26.91 -19.77
CA ALA A 648 -0.68 -27.43 -20.51
C ALA A 648 0.57 -27.46 -19.62
N LEU A 649 0.81 -26.43 -18.79
CA LEU A 649 1.93 -26.36 -17.85
C LEU A 649 1.81 -27.47 -16.81
N ALA A 650 0.63 -27.71 -16.25
CA ALA A 650 0.39 -28.79 -15.30
C ALA A 650 0.65 -30.18 -15.89
N ALA A 651 0.22 -30.39 -17.14
CA ALA A 651 0.34 -31.69 -17.82
C ALA A 651 1.76 -31.98 -18.32
N ARG A 652 2.45 -30.99 -18.88
CA ARG A 652 3.73 -31.15 -19.60
C ARG A 652 4.93 -30.62 -18.84
N GLY A 653 4.75 -29.63 -17.94
CA GLY A 653 5.83 -28.99 -17.19
C GLY A 653 6.80 -29.97 -16.55
N PRO A 654 6.34 -31.02 -15.83
CA PRO A 654 7.23 -32.00 -15.19
C PRO A 654 8.14 -32.77 -16.16
N THR A 655 7.83 -32.80 -17.43
CA THR A 655 8.57 -33.56 -18.47
C THR A 655 9.39 -32.66 -19.41
N LEU A 656 9.30 -31.34 -19.27
CA LEU A 656 10.07 -30.40 -20.09
C LEU A 656 11.56 -30.52 -19.86
N SER A 657 12.35 -30.40 -20.93
CA SER A 657 13.78 -30.18 -20.78
C SER A 657 14.07 -28.83 -20.12
N ALA A 658 15.20 -28.70 -19.43
CA ALA A 658 15.60 -27.44 -18.80
C ALA A 658 15.69 -26.27 -19.82
N ALA A 659 16.14 -26.54 -21.05
CA ALA A 659 16.20 -25.55 -22.12
C ALA A 659 14.79 -25.06 -22.51
N LYS A 660 13.84 -25.99 -22.66
CA LYS A 660 12.46 -25.63 -23.02
C LYS A 660 11.73 -24.90 -21.90
N ALA A 661 11.95 -25.31 -20.65
CA ALA A 661 11.45 -24.60 -19.48
C ALA A 661 11.98 -23.15 -19.42
N ALA A 662 13.26 -22.95 -19.76
CA ALA A 662 13.86 -21.62 -19.84
C ALA A 662 13.26 -20.76 -20.97
N GLU A 663 12.98 -21.34 -22.15
CA GLU A 663 12.28 -20.63 -23.24
C GLU A 663 10.87 -20.16 -22.83
N VAL A 664 10.10 -21.03 -22.19
CA VAL A 664 8.77 -20.69 -21.69
C VAL A 664 8.86 -19.59 -20.62
N GLY A 665 9.80 -19.72 -19.67
CA GLY A 665 10.05 -18.71 -18.64
C GLY A 665 10.40 -17.35 -19.23
N ALA A 666 11.31 -17.31 -20.21
CA ALA A 666 11.72 -16.09 -20.91
C ALA A 666 10.54 -15.45 -21.69
N ALA A 667 9.68 -16.26 -22.30
CA ALA A 667 8.50 -15.76 -23.01
C ALA A 667 7.47 -15.11 -22.07
N LEU A 668 7.49 -15.42 -20.77
CA LEU A 668 6.55 -14.89 -19.77
C LEU A 668 7.15 -13.77 -18.92
N GLN A 669 8.46 -13.58 -18.92
CA GLN A 669 9.15 -12.63 -18.04
C GLN A 669 8.64 -11.19 -18.19
N THR A 670 8.24 -10.80 -19.40
CA THR A 670 7.77 -9.45 -19.72
C THR A 670 6.24 -9.34 -19.83
N ILE A 671 5.49 -10.34 -19.36
CA ILE A 671 4.05 -10.40 -19.60
C ILE A 671 3.29 -9.25 -18.91
N GLU A 672 3.69 -8.87 -17.72
CA GLU A 672 3.09 -7.74 -16.97
C GLU A 672 3.33 -6.39 -17.70
N GLN A 673 4.39 -6.27 -18.49
CA GLN A 673 4.68 -5.05 -19.26
C GLN A 673 3.65 -4.80 -20.36
N THR A 674 2.90 -5.82 -20.80
CA THR A 674 1.80 -5.66 -21.76
C THR A 674 0.64 -4.86 -21.17
N LEU A 675 0.56 -4.76 -19.84
CA LEU A 675 -0.46 -3.99 -19.14
C LEU A 675 -0.16 -2.48 -19.10
N LEU A 676 1.02 -2.06 -19.57
CA LEU A 676 1.43 -0.66 -19.59
C LEU A 676 0.86 0.08 -20.80
N ASN A 677 0.60 1.35 -20.58
CA ASN A 677 0.31 2.31 -21.64
C ASN A 677 1.33 3.45 -21.60
N GLU A 678 1.97 3.75 -22.72
CA GLU A 678 3.01 4.78 -22.81
C GLU A 678 2.51 6.20 -22.47
N THR A 679 1.23 6.51 -22.72
CA THR A 679 0.66 7.80 -22.38
C THR A 679 0.20 7.90 -20.93
N GLY A 680 0.25 6.80 -20.19
CA GLY A 680 -0.19 6.69 -18.80
C GLY A 680 -1.69 6.94 -18.59
N LEU A 681 -2.06 7.19 -17.34
CA LEU A 681 -3.43 7.46 -16.93
C LEU A 681 -3.80 8.95 -17.11
N PRO A 682 -5.08 9.32 -17.20
CA PRO A 682 -5.51 10.68 -17.39
C PRO A 682 -4.98 11.66 -16.32
N GLY A 683 -4.21 12.67 -16.76
CA GLY A 683 -3.62 13.69 -15.89
C GLY A 683 -2.46 13.22 -15.01
N ARG A 684 -2.03 11.97 -15.14
CA ARG A 684 -0.91 11.37 -14.37
C ARG A 684 -0.15 10.34 -15.21
N PRO A 685 0.62 10.81 -16.20
CA PRO A 685 1.27 9.95 -17.20
C PRO A 685 2.34 9.01 -16.62
N TRP A 686 2.83 9.30 -15.42
CA TRP A 686 3.78 8.44 -14.72
C TRP A 686 3.16 7.07 -14.37
N TYR A 687 1.88 7.03 -13.99
CA TYR A 687 1.15 5.79 -13.76
C TYR A 687 0.73 5.17 -15.09
N ARG A 688 1.39 4.09 -15.48
CA ARG A 688 1.27 3.47 -16.82
C ARG A 688 0.44 2.20 -16.84
N ASN A 689 0.27 1.53 -15.68
CA ASN A 689 -0.46 0.27 -15.60
C ASN A 689 -1.97 0.48 -15.72
N LEU A 690 -2.61 -0.25 -16.64
CA LEU A 690 -4.04 -0.12 -16.93
C LEU A 690 -4.94 -0.99 -16.05
N VAL A 691 -4.35 -1.85 -15.20
CA VAL A 691 -5.10 -2.75 -14.30
C VAL A 691 -5.00 -2.28 -12.84
N TYR A 692 -3.85 -1.76 -12.41
CA TYR A 692 -3.57 -1.36 -11.04
C TYR A 692 -3.00 0.06 -10.97
N ALA A 693 -3.62 0.92 -10.17
CA ALA A 693 -3.05 2.22 -9.81
C ALA A 693 -3.63 2.70 -8.47
N PRO A 694 -2.98 3.64 -7.77
CA PRO A 694 -3.61 4.34 -6.67
C PRO A 694 -4.79 5.16 -7.17
N GLY A 695 -5.82 5.31 -6.35
CA GLY A 695 -6.95 6.14 -6.72
C GLY A 695 -6.61 7.64 -6.63
N ARG A 696 -7.02 8.41 -7.63
CA ARG A 696 -6.77 9.85 -7.70
C ARG A 696 -7.32 10.63 -6.49
N PHE A 697 -8.45 10.15 -5.94
CA PHE A 697 -9.12 10.74 -4.78
C PHE A 697 -9.20 9.77 -3.58
N THR A 698 -8.48 8.65 -3.61
CA THR A 698 -8.33 7.76 -2.46
C THR A 698 -6.88 7.66 -2.01
N GLY A 699 -5.93 7.92 -2.90
CA GLY A 699 -4.51 7.84 -2.63
C GLY A 699 -4.05 6.40 -2.40
N TYR A 700 -3.93 5.96 -1.17
CA TYR A 700 -3.48 4.61 -0.83
C TYR A 700 -4.31 3.49 -1.47
N GLY A 701 -5.64 3.66 -1.50
CA GLY A 701 -6.53 2.63 -2.02
C GLY A 701 -6.35 2.38 -3.52
N ALA A 702 -6.26 1.11 -3.90
CA ALA A 702 -6.16 0.72 -5.29
C ALA A 702 -7.43 1.05 -6.06
N LYS A 703 -7.26 1.58 -7.26
CA LYS A 703 -8.29 1.59 -8.32
C LYS A 703 -7.93 0.55 -9.35
N THR A 704 -8.85 -0.38 -9.55
CA THR A 704 -8.73 -1.45 -10.54
C THR A 704 -9.36 -1.01 -11.85
N LEU A 705 -8.72 -1.30 -12.98
CA LEU A 705 -9.04 -0.71 -14.28
C LEU A 705 -9.12 0.82 -14.21
N PRO A 706 -8.07 1.48 -13.66
CA PRO A 706 -8.14 2.85 -13.13
C PRO A 706 -8.62 3.87 -14.18
N GLY A 707 -8.13 3.78 -15.40
CA GLY A 707 -8.51 4.70 -16.47
C GLY A 707 -10.01 4.66 -16.82
N VAL A 708 -10.65 3.50 -16.65
CA VAL A 708 -12.09 3.31 -16.90
C VAL A 708 -12.91 3.69 -15.67
N ARG A 709 -12.54 3.12 -14.50
CA ARG A 709 -13.27 3.32 -13.23
C ARG A 709 -13.34 4.78 -12.83
N GLU A 710 -12.19 5.46 -12.76
CA GLU A 710 -12.13 6.88 -12.40
C GLU A 710 -12.82 7.79 -13.43
N ALA A 711 -12.73 7.44 -14.72
CA ALA A 711 -13.43 8.20 -15.74
C ALA A 711 -14.96 8.12 -15.56
N ILE A 712 -15.51 6.99 -15.10
CA ILE A 712 -16.93 6.86 -14.77
C ILE A 712 -17.26 7.64 -13.49
N GLU A 713 -16.48 7.47 -12.41
CA GLU A 713 -16.66 8.18 -11.13
C GLU A 713 -16.62 9.71 -11.28
N GLU A 714 -15.74 10.20 -12.17
CA GLU A 714 -15.53 11.62 -12.46
C GLU A 714 -16.37 12.12 -13.66
N ARG A 715 -17.22 11.28 -14.23
CA ARG A 715 -18.10 11.58 -15.38
C ARG A 715 -17.36 12.04 -16.64
N ARG A 716 -16.14 11.57 -16.84
CA ARG A 716 -15.32 11.79 -18.04
C ARG A 716 -15.59 10.70 -19.09
N TRP A 717 -16.80 10.71 -19.65
CA TRP A 717 -17.33 9.62 -20.49
C TRP A 717 -16.50 9.30 -21.73
N ALA A 718 -15.90 10.31 -22.37
CA ALA A 718 -14.99 10.09 -23.49
C ALA A 718 -13.75 9.31 -23.07
N ASP A 719 -13.19 9.61 -21.89
CA ASP A 719 -12.08 8.87 -21.30
C ASP A 719 -12.51 7.46 -20.93
N ALA A 720 -13.69 7.28 -20.35
CA ALA A 720 -14.20 5.93 -20.01
C ALA A 720 -14.21 4.99 -21.24
N ASN A 721 -14.74 5.45 -22.37
CA ASN A 721 -14.73 4.69 -23.61
C ASN A 721 -13.32 4.47 -24.16
N ARG A 722 -12.48 5.50 -24.16
CA ARG A 722 -11.10 5.44 -24.63
C ARG A 722 -10.29 4.41 -23.83
N TYR A 723 -10.32 4.50 -22.49
CA TYR A 723 -9.58 3.59 -21.64
C TYR A 723 -10.15 2.18 -21.59
N ALA A 724 -11.46 2.00 -21.79
CA ALA A 724 -12.02 0.65 -22.00
C ALA A 724 -11.41 -0.04 -23.23
N ALA A 725 -11.28 0.69 -24.34
CA ALA A 725 -10.63 0.16 -25.53
C ALA A 725 -9.12 -0.09 -25.33
N MET A 726 -8.40 0.83 -24.69
CA MET A 726 -6.96 0.71 -24.41
C MET A 726 -6.65 -0.44 -23.47
N THR A 727 -7.42 -0.60 -22.39
CA THR A 727 -7.29 -1.73 -21.47
C THR A 727 -7.62 -3.05 -22.15
N GLY A 728 -8.65 -3.07 -23.02
CA GLY A 728 -8.94 -4.22 -23.85
C GLY A 728 -7.75 -4.63 -24.72
N ALA A 729 -7.11 -3.66 -25.39
CA ALA A 729 -5.92 -3.92 -26.22
C ALA A 729 -4.73 -4.45 -25.40
N ALA A 730 -4.49 -3.92 -24.19
CA ALA A 730 -3.44 -4.40 -23.28
C ALA A 730 -3.70 -5.88 -22.86
N LEU A 731 -4.93 -6.21 -22.48
CA LEU A 731 -5.32 -7.58 -22.12
C LEU A 731 -5.25 -8.55 -23.31
N GLU A 732 -5.57 -8.11 -24.52
CA GLU A 732 -5.33 -8.89 -25.75
C GLU A 732 -3.83 -9.16 -25.96
N GLY A 733 -2.97 -8.17 -25.71
CA GLY A 733 -1.51 -8.34 -25.71
C GLY A 733 -1.03 -9.39 -24.71
N TYR A 734 -1.58 -9.35 -23.51
CA TYR A 734 -1.30 -10.33 -22.45
C TYR A 734 -1.73 -11.73 -22.85
N ALA A 735 -2.98 -11.89 -23.34
CA ALA A 735 -3.52 -13.17 -23.81
C ALA A 735 -2.69 -13.73 -24.99
N ALA A 736 -2.33 -12.89 -25.95
CA ALA A 736 -1.47 -13.29 -27.07
C ALA A 736 -0.08 -13.76 -26.63
N GLN A 737 0.49 -13.20 -25.55
CA GLN A 737 1.76 -13.67 -24.98
C GLN A 737 1.61 -15.03 -24.31
N LEU A 738 0.47 -15.30 -23.62
CA LEU A 738 0.14 -16.63 -23.12
C LEU A 738 0.00 -17.65 -24.24
N ASP A 739 -0.67 -17.29 -25.34
CA ASP A 739 -0.82 -18.17 -26.49
C ASP A 739 0.53 -18.52 -27.13
N ARG A 740 1.46 -17.55 -27.22
CA ARG A 740 2.84 -17.83 -27.67
C ARG A 740 3.56 -18.79 -26.72
N ALA A 741 3.46 -18.56 -25.39
CA ALA A 741 4.06 -19.45 -24.40
C ALA A 741 3.43 -20.87 -24.44
N LEU A 742 2.11 -20.97 -24.65
CA LEU A 742 1.41 -22.24 -24.87
C LEU A 742 1.92 -22.95 -26.13
N GLY A 743 2.16 -22.22 -27.22
CA GLY A 743 2.79 -22.74 -28.42
C GLY A 743 4.15 -23.37 -28.16
N LEU A 744 5.00 -22.73 -27.33
CA LEU A 744 6.28 -23.27 -26.89
C LEU A 744 6.11 -24.56 -26.07
N LEU A 745 5.12 -24.63 -25.17
CA LEU A 745 4.82 -25.83 -24.39
C LEU A 745 4.38 -27.00 -25.27
N ASN A 746 3.65 -26.73 -26.36
CA ASN A 746 3.07 -27.74 -27.25
C ASN A 746 4.01 -28.18 -28.36
N GLY A 747 4.97 -27.36 -28.74
CA GLY A 747 5.90 -27.62 -29.88
C GLY A 747 7.18 -28.36 -29.50
N GLY A 748 7.22 -29.01 -28.32
CA GLY A 748 8.33 -29.83 -27.85
C GLY A 748 8.24 -31.26 -28.25
#